data_69b7cc77c9154d1081b6260f84804bb1
#
_entry.id   69b7cc77c9154d1081b6260f84804bb1
#
_cell.length_a   1.000
_cell.length_b   1.000
_cell.length_c   1.000
_cell.angle_alpha   90.00
_cell.angle_beta   90.00
_cell.angle_gamma   90.00
#
_symmetry.space_group_name_H-M   'P 1'
#
loop_
_entity.id
_entity.type
_entity.pdbx_description
1 polymer ?
#
loop_
_entity_poly.entity_id
_entity_poly.type
_entity_poly.pdbx_seq_one_letter_code
_entity_poly.pdbx_strand_id
1 'polypeptide(L)'
;MATKTMTAQELTDLRLGTLDTAVTDWETMSKRLKTLSTGEGGGVNAQRLRAEATAADWSGVNAGVTRDFVTKTAAEFQDVAGQATSVLGILRDAGAAFKRHKADLRTVIDDVAKRNIYINAKGGAVASVPSGAAAGSGDIPTPSDEELAVAESRVKRVLREASETDRIAARALRALARNKHDFTGDGPGGIKEADDRQGKADADYWARRVKESDPSEWSAEEIERFNETLIAQRDNPGFSERFATTLGADGTLQFWRDIADPGQGKTPEGERAKILGRLQQNLSMSLATASHVDSPAMDTWKREIIASGGKQFGHEGIMVKPYGFQIMSNLMVKGKFDSGFLDDYGSAIRTFEQSKGSQFNPAAVWGNPGIAAKLDYTGEGGTPGSDPMAGYLKAVSHNPDFATDLFLKRLPDDSDDPNAPTRTMADYLLSEREFYDEDDPFGEGDGTMQSRDALGKALLAAGTGLNPDVPAVVTDYDRTPEQREVLDKSLGLLAGKKDDFPPELRDDMAALLANHGDKVHQSASSLNSGDSALDYKDLLQVSKQVSRDQDAYGLLMEGVNQAIIADMHAPHEGDPKEELLRAGQTVGFMESARYHALDTDKDDPSWPAKWAYHGAGGVVNFVPVVGDALQRGVDAGAYAWQMEEQARIDDELAIDKSQNFQSRQAYLTALGEEWSRVNPGHKLSADGDEYLRQMDISLAALNGNKSANGTVGSS
;
A
#
# COMPACT_ATOMS: atom_id res chain seq x y z
N MET A 1 -28.27 -1.66 2.08
CA MET A 1 -28.29 -0.17 2.17
C MET A 1 -26.84 0.26 2.30
N ALA A 2 -26.32 0.99 1.33
CA ALA A 2 -24.96 1.53 1.43
C ALA A 2 -24.81 2.29 2.74
N THR A 3 -23.84 1.92 3.55
CA THR A 3 -23.53 2.56 4.83
C THR A 3 -23.06 3.98 4.55
N LYS A 4 -23.84 4.97 4.97
CA LYS A 4 -23.50 6.38 4.81
C LYS A 4 -22.21 6.66 5.60
N THR A 5 -21.12 7.00 4.92
CA THR A 5 -19.89 7.47 5.55
C THR A 5 -20.13 8.85 6.19
N MET A 6 -19.65 9.04 7.42
CA MET A 6 -19.69 10.31 8.13
C MET A 6 -18.90 11.36 7.35
N THR A 7 -19.44 12.58 7.25
CA THR A 7 -18.75 13.71 6.60
C THR A 7 -17.83 14.43 7.58
N ALA A 8 -16.89 15.23 7.06
CA ALA A 8 -15.99 16.03 7.89
C ALA A 8 -16.78 17.01 8.78
N GLN A 9 -17.86 17.58 8.25
CA GLN A 9 -18.75 18.47 9.01
C GLN A 9 -19.48 17.70 10.12
N GLU A 10 -20.07 16.53 9.81
CA GLU A 10 -20.77 15.73 10.81
C GLU A 10 -19.85 15.32 11.97
N LEU A 11 -18.60 14.90 11.68
CA LEU A 11 -17.63 14.56 12.71
C LEU A 11 -17.19 15.80 13.51
N THR A 12 -16.95 16.93 12.85
CA THR A 12 -16.56 18.18 13.50
C THR A 12 -17.65 18.68 14.45
N ASP A 13 -18.91 18.65 14.01
CA ASP A 13 -20.06 19.14 14.77
C ASP A 13 -20.61 18.16 15.82
N LEU A 14 -20.07 16.93 15.86
CA LEU A 14 -20.52 15.91 16.78
C LEU A 14 -20.44 16.39 18.24
N ARG A 15 -21.60 16.47 18.92
CA ARG A 15 -21.72 16.95 20.28
C ARG A 15 -21.45 15.83 21.28
N LEU A 16 -20.21 15.68 21.70
CA LEU A 16 -19.80 14.62 22.63
C LEU A 16 -20.31 14.82 24.07
N GLY A 17 -20.72 16.02 24.45
CA GLY A 17 -21.26 16.29 25.79
C GLY A 17 -22.50 15.48 26.13
N THR A 18 -23.40 15.24 25.16
CA THR A 18 -24.57 14.35 25.36
C THR A 18 -24.15 12.90 25.59
N LEU A 19 -23.11 12.45 24.89
CA LEU A 19 -22.58 11.10 25.08
C LEU A 19 -21.87 10.96 26.43
N ASP A 20 -21.12 11.98 26.87
CA ASP A 20 -20.47 12.00 28.19
C ASP A 20 -21.53 11.98 29.32
N THR A 21 -22.66 12.70 29.16
CA THR A 21 -23.78 12.63 30.05
C THR A 21 -24.38 11.23 30.10
N ALA A 22 -24.64 10.62 28.93
CA ALA A 22 -25.17 9.25 28.88
C ALA A 22 -24.22 8.24 29.55
N VAL A 23 -22.90 8.37 29.36
CA VAL A 23 -21.89 7.53 30.03
C VAL A 23 -22.04 7.66 31.57
N THR A 24 -22.17 8.88 32.08
CA THR A 24 -22.31 9.16 33.51
C THR A 24 -23.61 8.55 34.09
N ASP A 25 -24.71 8.71 33.36
CA ASP A 25 -26.02 8.17 33.77
C ASP A 25 -26.00 6.63 33.79
N TRP A 26 -25.43 6.01 32.74
CA TRP A 26 -25.29 4.56 32.68
C TRP A 26 -24.29 4.02 33.70
N GLU A 27 -23.25 4.76 34.06
CA GLU A 27 -22.33 4.39 35.14
C GLU A 27 -23.06 4.36 36.46
N THR A 28 -23.88 5.38 36.75
CA THR A 28 -24.71 5.44 37.97
C THR A 28 -25.73 4.31 38.00
N MET A 29 -26.39 4.05 36.85
CA MET A 29 -27.38 2.97 36.75
C MET A 29 -26.73 1.59 36.95
N SER A 30 -25.60 1.32 36.25
CA SER A 30 -24.85 0.06 36.35
C SER A 30 -24.41 -0.23 37.79
N LYS A 31 -23.89 0.79 38.51
CA LYS A 31 -23.52 0.66 39.91
C LYS A 31 -24.74 0.31 40.81
N ARG A 32 -25.87 0.98 40.61
CA ARG A 32 -27.10 0.69 41.35
C ARG A 32 -27.64 -0.73 41.09
N LEU A 33 -27.66 -1.13 39.82
CA LEU A 33 -28.11 -2.47 39.44
C LEU A 33 -27.17 -3.56 40.00
N LYS A 34 -25.87 -3.32 39.99
CA LYS A 34 -24.88 -4.22 40.58
C LYS A 34 -25.10 -4.35 42.09
N THR A 35 -25.31 -3.25 42.81
CA THR A 35 -25.64 -3.26 44.25
C THR A 35 -26.92 -4.05 44.53
N LEU A 36 -27.97 -3.88 43.73
CA LEU A 36 -29.22 -4.63 43.84
C LEU A 36 -29.05 -6.13 43.55
N SER A 37 -28.15 -6.49 42.64
CA SER A 37 -27.85 -7.87 42.28
C SER A 37 -26.98 -8.56 43.34
N THR A 38 -25.82 -7.97 43.73
CA THR A 38 -24.78 -8.60 44.55
C THR A 38 -24.84 -8.25 46.03
N GLY A 39 -25.52 -7.14 46.43
CA GLY A 39 -25.63 -6.71 47.80
C GLY A 39 -24.44 -5.97 48.38
N GLU A 40 -23.54 -5.49 47.56
CA GLU A 40 -22.47 -4.58 47.98
C GLU A 40 -23.12 -3.28 48.51
N GLY A 41 -23.28 -3.15 49.85
CA GLY A 41 -23.90 -1.96 50.46
C GLY A 41 -24.92 -2.27 51.58
N GLY A 42 -25.13 -3.52 51.93
CA GLY A 42 -25.84 -3.91 53.18
C GLY A 42 -27.36 -3.87 53.16
N GLY A 43 -28.00 -3.73 51.99
CA GLY A 43 -29.47 -3.76 51.85
C GLY A 43 -30.03 -5.12 51.40
N VAL A 44 -31.35 -5.16 51.25
CA VAL A 44 -32.03 -6.30 50.60
C VAL A 44 -31.61 -6.35 49.14
N ASN A 45 -31.12 -7.49 48.70
CA ASN A 45 -30.63 -7.70 47.32
C ASN A 45 -31.09 -9.07 46.79
N ALA A 46 -30.98 -9.28 45.49
CA ALA A 46 -31.48 -10.46 44.81
C ALA A 46 -30.83 -11.76 45.31
N GLN A 47 -29.51 -11.76 45.58
CA GLN A 47 -28.81 -12.93 46.11
C GLN A 47 -29.27 -13.28 47.54
N ARG A 48 -29.45 -12.28 48.39
CA ARG A 48 -29.92 -12.47 49.77
C ARG A 48 -31.36 -12.98 49.78
N LEU A 49 -32.24 -12.39 48.96
CA LEU A 49 -33.63 -12.88 48.83
C LEU A 49 -33.67 -14.34 48.35
N ARG A 50 -32.82 -14.71 47.41
CA ARG A 50 -32.67 -16.11 46.95
C ARG A 50 -32.18 -17.02 48.07
N ALA A 51 -31.17 -16.61 48.82
CA ALA A 51 -30.64 -17.39 49.94
C ALA A 51 -31.70 -17.56 51.06
N GLU A 52 -32.42 -16.50 51.41
CA GLU A 52 -33.48 -16.53 52.39
C GLU A 52 -34.66 -17.40 51.93
N ALA A 53 -35.08 -17.31 50.66
CA ALA A 53 -36.14 -18.15 50.10
C ALA A 53 -35.74 -19.65 50.05
N THR A 54 -34.45 -19.92 49.82
CA THR A 54 -33.92 -21.29 49.82
C THR A 54 -33.80 -21.88 51.22
N ALA A 55 -33.44 -21.04 52.22
CA ALA A 55 -33.26 -21.42 53.59
C ALA A 55 -34.58 -21.48 54.37
N ALA A 56 -35.65 -20.87 53.84
CA ALA A 56 -36.96 -20.84 54.53
C ALA A 56 -37.53 -22.25 54.71
N ASP A 57 -37.97 -22.54 55.93
CA ASP A 57 -38.57 -23.83 56.25
C ASP A 57 -40.04 -23.89 55.76
N TRP A 58 -40.19 -23.96 54.43
CA TRP A 58 -41.45 -24.07 53.71
C TRP A 58 -41.61 -25.46 53.12
N SER A 59 -42.80 -26.02 53.20
CA SER A 59 -43.12 -27.26 52.50
C SER A 59 -44.42 -27.14 51.68
N GLY A 60 -44.52 -27.95 50.61
CA GLY A 60 -45.68 -27.99 49.73
C GLY A 60 -45.46 -27.31 48.37
N VAL A 61 -46.50 -27.38 47.50
CA VAL A 61 -46.46 -26.91 46.13
C VAL A 61 -46.14 -25.42 46.03
N ASN A 62 -46.73 -24.60 46.86
CA ASN A 62 -46.52 -23.16 46.88
C ASN A 62 -45.10 -22.78 47.27
N ALA A 63 -44.46 -23.53 48.16
CA ALA A 63 -43.06 -23.31 48.52
C ALA A 63 -42.09 -23.53 47.31
N GLY A 64 -42.32 -24.59 46.53
CA GLY A 64 -41.58 -24.84 45.33
C GLY A 64 -41.74 -23.71 44.30
N VAL A 65 -42.97 -23.31 43.98
CA VAL A 65 -43.26 -22.22 43.04
C VAL A 65 -42.62 -20.91 43.48
N THR A 66 -42.66 -20.58 44.78
CA THR A 66 -42.07 -19.33 45.29
C THR A 66 -40.54 -19.35 45.22
N ARG A 67 -39.88 -20.47 45.56
CA ARG A 67 -38.43 -20.62 45.47
C ARG A 67 -37.95 -20.49 44.02
N ASP A 68 -38.66 -21.13 43.10
CA ASP A 68 -38.33 -21.04 41.65
C ASP A 68 -38.52 -19.62 41.13
N PHE A 69 -39.59 -18.94 41.53
CA PHE A 69 -39.85 -17.54 41.17
C PHE A 69 -38.75 -16.61 41.68
N VAL A 70 -38.37 -16.70 42.96
CA VAL A 70 -37.32 -15.85 43.56
C VAL A 70 -35.96 -16.17 42.92
N THR A 71 -35.68 -17.44 42.61
CA THR A 71 -34.43 -17.83 41.95
C THR A 71 -34.32 -17.26 40.55
N LYS A 72 -35.40 -17.34 39.76
CA LYS A 72 -35.44 -16.73 38.41
C LYS A 72 -35.33 -15.22 38.48
N THR A 73 -36.07 -14.58 39.39
CA THR A 73 -36.00 -13.12 39.58
C THR A 73 -34.61 -12.66 39.99
N ALA A 74 -33.90 -13.41 40.84
CA ALA A 74 -32.52 -13.09 41.20
C ALA A 74 -31.56 -13.21 40.04
N ALA A 75 -31.74 -14.20 39.16
CA ALA A 75 -30.96 -14.34 37.91
C ALA A 75 -31.21 -13.15 36.97
N GLU A 76 -32.46 -12.76 36.76
CA GLU A 76 -32.82 -11.60 35.92
C GLU A 76 -32.15 -10.29 36.41
N PHE A 77 -32.05 -10.07 37.74
CA PHE A 77 -31.32 -8.92 38.27
C PHE A 77 -29.84 -8.95 37.97
N GLN A 78 -29.21 -10.14 37.92
CA GLN A 78 -27.81 -10.30 37.52
C GLN A 78 -27.66 -9.97 36.02
N ASP A 79 -28.56 -10.48 35.21
CA ASP A 79 -28.54 -10.27 33.74
C ASP A 79 -28.77 -8.79 33.39
N VAL A 80 -29.69 -8.10 34.05
CA VAL A 80 -29.88 -6.64 33.91
C VAL A 80 -28.61 -5.87 34.28
N ALA A 81 -27.95 -6.24 35.38
CA ALA A 81 -26.71 -5.58 35.79
C ALA A 81 -25.56 -5.83 34.79
N GLY A 82 -25.48 -7.05 34.26
CA GLY A 82 -24.55 -7.40 33.18
C GLY A 82 -24.81 -6.58 31.91
N GLN A 83 -26.05 -6.54 31.48
CA GLN A 83 -26.43 -5.77 30.27
C GLN A 83 -26.18 -4.26 30.44
N ALA A 84 -26.49 -3.68 31.61
CA ALA A 84 -26.19 -2.27 31.89
C ALA A 84 -24.68 -1.99 31.87
N THR A 85 -23.86 -2.92 32.34
CA THR A 85 -22.39 -2.85 32.26
C THR A 85 -21.91 -2.88 30.81
N SER A 86 -22.50 -3.72 29.96
CA SER A 86 -22.20 -3.80 28.53
C SER A 86 -22.53 -2.49 27.79
N VAL A 87 -23.75 -1.94 28.07
CA VAL A 87 -24.13 -0.63 27.49
C VAL A 87 -23.14 0.46 27.89
N LEU A 88 -22.79 0.52 29.20
CA LEU A 88 -21.81 1.49 29.71
C LEU A 88 -20.44 1.33 29.01
N GLY A 89 -19.93 0.10 28.85
CA GLY A 89 -18.66 -0.18 28.17
C GLY A 89 -18.68 0.32 26.74
N ILE A 90 -19.72 -0.02 25.97
CA ILE A 90 -19.86 0.41 24.57
C ILE A 90 -19.92 1.93 24.45
N LEU A 91 -20.72 2.62 25.28
CA LEU A 91 -20.83 4.08 25.25
C LEU A 91 -19.53 4.77 25.63
N ARG A 92 -18.79 4.24 26.62
CA ARG A 92 -17.49 4.78 27.06
C ARG A 92 -16.45 4.65 25.96
N ASP A 93 -16.35 3.48 25.33
CA ASP A 93 -15.40 3.21 24.23
C ASP A 93 -15.74 4.07 23.02
N ALA A 94 -17.02 4.19 22.65
CA ALA A 94 -17.46 5.06 21.56
C ALA A 94 -17.09 6.53 21.83
N GLY A 95 -17.34 7.02 23.05
CA GLY A 95 -16.99 8.39 23.43
C GLY A 95 -15.50 8.66 23.35
N ALA A 96 -14.67 7.73 23.81
CA ALA A 96 -13.21 7.83 23.71
C ALA A 96 -12.72 7.80 22.25
N ALA A 97 -13.28 6.91 21.43
CA ALA A 97 -12.94 6.80 20.02
C ALA A 97 -13.31 8.08 19.22
N PHE A 98 -14.53 8.60 19.40
CA PHE A 98 -14.95 9.83 18.74
C PHE A 98 -14.12 11.06 19.16
N LYS A 99 -13.67 11.13 20.42
CA LYS A 99 -12.75 12.19 20.86
C LYS A 99 -11.43 12.11 20.10
N ARG A 100 -10.88 10.90 19.90
CA ARG A 100 -9.66 10.70 19.09
C ARG A 100 -9.90 11.08 17.64
N HIS A 101 -10.94 10.55 16.99
CA HIS A 101 -11.21 10.84 15.56
C HIS A 101 -11.42 12.34 15.31
N LYS A 102 -12.06 13.09 16.24
CA LYS A 102 -12.16 14.55 16.13
C LYS A 102 -10.80 15.22 16.23
N ALA A 103 -9.93 14.77 17.14
CA ALA A 103 -8.59 15.31 17.28
C ALA A 103 -7.74 15.00 16.04
N ASP A 104 -7.81 13.78 15.51
CA ASP A 104 -7.10 13.35 14.32
C ASP A 104 -7.55 14.14 13.08
N LEU A 105 -8.88 14.30 12.89
CA LEU A 105 -9.40 15.13 11.81
C LEU A 105 -8.89 16.57 11.90
N ARG A 106 -8.91 17.15 13.10
CA ARG A 106 -8.41 18.51 13.32
C ARG A 106 -6.92 18.59 13.00
N THR A 107 -6.12 17.64 13.45
CA THR A 107 -4.68 17.56 13.16
C THR A 107 -4.44 17.50 11.65
N VAL A 108 -5.19 16.69 10.91
CA VAL A 108 -5.08 16.62 9.45
C VAL A 108 -5.47 17.96 8.82
N ILE A 109 -6.58 18.58 9.24
CA ILE A 109 -7.01 19.89 8.70
C ILE A 109 -5.99 20.99 9.00
N ASP A 110 -5.48 21.06 10.23
CA ASP A 110 -4.48 22.06 10.63
C ASP A 110 -3.14 21.86 9.90
N ASP A 111 -2.78 20.63 9.57
CA ASP A 111 -1.57 20.29 8.84
C ASP A 111 -1.67 20.66 7.36
N VAL A 112 -2.76 20.28 6.68
CA VAL A 112 -2.93 20.59 5.26
C VAL A 112 -3.23 22.07 5.01
N ALA A 113 -3.79 22.79 5.99
CA ALA A 113 -4.00 24.23 5.90
C ALA A 113 -2.68 25.02 5.77
N LYS A 114 -1.57 24.50 6.32
CA LYS A 114 -0.23 25.09 6.17
C LYS A 114 0.25 25.09 4.71
N ARG A 115 -0.38 24.26 3.86
CA ARG A 115 -0.09 24.10 2.43
C ARG A 115 -1.18 24.69 1.54
N ASN A 116 -1.96 25.64 2.06
CA ASN A 116 -3.07 26.24 1.33
C ASN A 116 -4.12 25.22 0.83
N ILE A 117 -4.30 24.12 1.55
CA ILE A 117 -5.35 23.14 1.28
C ILE A 117 -6.50 23.33 2.28
N TYR A 118 -7.70 23.45 1.75
CA TYR A 118 -8.92 23.53 2.54
C TYR A 118 -9.71 22.24 2.42
N ILE A 119 -10.16 21.70 3.55
CA ILE A 119 -11.05 20.54 3.58
C ILE A 119 -12.50 21.00 3.64
N ASN A 120 -13.27 20.66 2.62
CA ASN A 120 -14.69 21.01 2.56
C ASN A 120 -15.55 20.16 3.50
N ALA A 121 -16.81 20.53 3.66
CA ALA A 121 -17.76 19.85 4.56
C ALA A 121 -17.91 18.34 4.31
N LYS A 122 -17.69 17.87 3.08
CA LYS A 122 -17.78 16.44 2.72
C LYS A 122 -16.47 15.68 2.95
N GLY A 123 -15.36 16.38 3.20
CA GLY A 123 -14.02 15.79 3.38
C GLY A 123 -13.16 15.83 2.11
N GLY A 124 -13.62 16.47 1.04
CA GLY A 124 -12.81 16.72 -0.15
C GLY A 124 -11.81 17.83 0.07
N ALA A 125 -10.60 17.69 -0.46
CA ALA A 125 -9.56 18.70 -0.42
C ALA A 125 -9.70 19.65 -1.62
N VAL A 126 -9.51 20.95 -1.39
CA VAL A 126 -9.52 21.99 -2.43
C VAL A 126 -8.43 23.00 -2.14
N ALA A 127 -7.83 23.58 -3.19
CA ALA A 127 -6.87 24.66 -3.05
C ALA A 127 -7.53 25.89 -2.40
N SER A 128 -6.90 26.46 -1.38
CA SER A 128 -7.37 27.65 -0.70
C SER A 128 -6.72 28.90 -1.33
N VAL A 129 -7.51 29.70 -2.03
CA VAL A 129 -7.07 31.01 -2.49
C VAL A 129 -7.40 32.02 -1.37
N PRO A 130 -6.42 32.72 -0.76
CA PRO A 130 -6.71 33.73 0.25
C PRO A 130 -7.62 34.80 -0.27
N SER A 131 -8.73 35.06 0.43
CA SER A 131 -9.65 36.15 0.10
C SER A 131 -8.95 37.48 0.27
N GLY A 132 -8.57 38.14 -0.83
CA GLY A 132 -7.92 39.46 -0.80
C GLY A 132 -6.61 39.57 -1.57
N ALA A 133 -6.09 38.50 -2.15
CA ALA A 133 -4.98 38.57 -3.09
C ALA A 133 -5.48 39.23 -4.37
N ALA A 134 -5.02 40.47 -4.65
CA ALA A 134 -5.26 41.12 -5.93
C ALA A 134 -4.60 40.28 -7.02
N ALA A 135 -5.27 40.12 -8.14
CA ALA A 135 -4.68 39.46 -9.31
C ALA A 135 -3.37 40.20 -9.68
N GLY A 136 -2.22 39.60 -9.39
CA GLY A 136 -0.90 40.20 -9.64
C GLY A 136 0.07 40.24 -8.44
N SER A 137 -0.32 39.82 -7.22
CA SER A 137 0.66 39.59 -6.15
C SER A 137 1.16 38.17 -6.26
N GLY A 138 2.38 37.98 -6.77
CA GLY A 138 3.06 36.73 -6.87
C GLY A 138 3.12 35.96 -5.54
N ASP A 139 3.26 34.64 -5.65
CA ASP A 139 3.79 33.71 -4.65
C ASP A 139 2.86 33.23 -3.54
N ILE A 140 1.69 32.71 -3.90
CA ILE A 140 1.03 31.75 -3.01
C ILE A 140 1.08 30.40 -3.74
N PRO A 141 1.86 29.42 -3.22
CA PRO A 141 1.93 28.09 -3.83
C PRO A 141 0.53 27.48 -3.93
N THR A 142 0.12 27.14 -5.15
CA THR A 142 -1.15 26.44 -5.37
C THR A 142 -0.89 24.93 -5.22
N PRO A 143 -1.61 24.23 -4.33
CA PRO A 143 -1.44 22.79 -4.14
C PRO A 143 -1.67 22.03 -5.44
N SER A 144 -0.87 21.00 -5.71
CA SER A 144 -1.06 20.10 -6.84
C SER A 144 -2.30 19.21 -6.64
N ASP A 145 -2.85 18.67 -7.74
CA ASP A 145 -3.99 17.73 -7.68
C ASP A 145 -3.67 16.51 -6.80
N GLU A 146 -2.42 16.09 -6.78
CA GLU A 146 -1.96 14.97 -6.00
C GLU A 146 -1.83 15.30 -4.50
N GLU A 147 -1.37 16.49 -4.14
CA GLU A 147 -1.42 16.98 -2.76
C GLU A 147 -2.87 17.05 -2.25
N LEU A 148 -3.79 17.46 -3.11
CA LEU A 148 -5.22 17.44 -2.81
C LEU A 148 -5.70 16.00 -2.61
N ALA A 149 -5.29 15.06 -3.45
CA ALA A 149 -5.65 13.65 -3.35
C ALA A 149 -5.10 12.99 -2.06
N VAL A 150 -3.85 13.29 -1.68
CA VAL A 150 -3.25 12.81 -0.42
C VAL A 150 -3.97 13.39 0.79
N ALA A 151 -4.23 14.70 0.80
CA ALA A 151 -4.98 15.34 1.86
C ALA A 151 -6.37 14.73 2.01
N GLU A 152 -7.07 14.54 0.89
CA GLU A 152 -8.38 13.89 0.84
C GLU A 152 -8.33 12.44 1.33
N SER A 153 -7.31 11.68 0.96
CA SER A 153 -7.10 10.30 1.42
C SER A 153 -6.90 10.22 2.94
N ARG A 154 -6.10 11.12 3.53
CA ARG A 154 -5.90 11.23 4.98
C ARG A 154 -7.23 11.53 5.70
N VAL A 155 -8.01 12.48 5.19
CA VAL A 155 -9.34 12.80 5.74
C VAL A 155 -10.30 11.63 5.61
N LYS A 156 -10.40 11.02 4.42
CA LYS A 156 -11.25 9.85 4.18
C LYS A 156 -10.94 8.69 5.12
N ARG A 157 -9.68 8.47 5.48
CA ARG A 157 -9.30 7.46 6.47
C ARG A 157 -9.92 7.75 7.83
N VAL A 158 -9.77 8.97 8.36
CA VAL A 158 -10.35 9.35 9.66
C VAL A 158 -11.88 9.25 9.65
N LEU A 159 -12.52 9.69 8.57
CA LEU A 159 -13.97 9.63 8.44
C LEU A 159 -14.50 8.19 8.35
N ARG A 160 -13.76 7.30 7.71
CA ARG A 160 -14.07 5.87 7.65
C ARG A 160 -13.98 5.24 9.04
N GLU A 161 -12.89 5.48 9.78
CA GLU A 161 -12.71 4.97 11.15
C GLU A 161 -13.80 5.49 12.11
N ALA A 162 -14.18 6.77 12.01
CA ALA A 162 -15.28 7.32 12.78
C ALA A 162 -16.63 6.68 12.43
N SER A 163 -16.90 6.47 11.15
CA SER A 163 -18.13 5.81 10.66
C SER A 163 -18.21 4.36 11.12
N GLU A 164 -17.08 3.68 11.14
CA GLU A 164 -16.99 2.30 11.63
C GLU A 164 -17.26 2.23 13.13
N THR A 165 -16.67 3.12 13.92
CA THR A 165 -16.98 3.23 15.36
C THR A 165 -18.48 3.44 15.61
N ASP A 166 -19.14 4.33 14.85
CA ASP A 166 -20.59 4.55 14.96
C ASP A 166 -21.38 3.29 14.63
N ARG A 167 -21.01 2.63 13.52
CA ARG A 167 -21.67 1.42 13.04
C ARG A 167 -21.61 0.28 14.07
N ILE A 168 -20.41 0.01 14.62
CA ILE A 168 -20.20 -1.05 15.61
C ILE A 168 -20.99 -0.74 16.90
N ALA A 169 -20.83 0.47 17.44
CA ALA A 169 -21.52 0.89 18.66
C ALA A 169 -23.06 0.82 18.50
N ALA A 170 -23.58 1.38 17.41
CA ALA A 170 -25.01 1.36 17.14
C ALA A 170 -25.57 -0.07 16.95
N ARG A 171 -24.82 -0.97 16.29
CA ARG A 171 -25.20 -2.37 16.12
C ARG A 171 -25.23 -3.09 17.47
N ALA A 172 -24.16 -2.94 18.28
CA ALA A 172 -24.04 -3.56 19.59
C ALA A 172 -25.16 -3.10 20.55
N LEU A 173 -25.43 -1.79 20.62
CA LEU A 173 -26.51 -1.25 21.44
C LEU A 173 -27.90 -1.73 20.99
N ARG A 174 -28.14 -1.82 19.66
CA ARG A 174 -29.39 -2.37 19.14
C ARG A 174 -29.54 -3.86 19.44
N ALA A 175 -28.45 -4.63 19.41
CA ALA A 175 -28.47 -6.05 19.76
C ALA A 175 -28.88 -6.24 21.23
N LEU A 176 -28.31 -5.46 22.14
CA LEU A 176 -28.69 -5.47 23.56
C LEU A 176 -30.17 -5.01 23.80
N ALA A 177 -30.68 -4.09 22.96
CA ALA A 177 -32.03 -3.57 23.07
C ALA A 177 -33.12 -4.48 22.45
N ARG A 178 -32.76 -5.50 21.69
CA ARG A 178 -33.74 -6.39 21.00
C ARG A 178 -34.56 -7.23 21.94
N ASN A 179 -33.96 -7.71 23.02
CA ASN A 179 -34.64 -8.55 24.02
C ASN A 179 -35.32 -7.68 25.08
N LYS A 180 -36.57 -7.33 24.87
CA LYS A 180 -37.32 -6.46 25.77
C LYS A 180 -37.70 -7.11 27.10
N HIS A 181 -37.62 -8.45 27.20
CA HIS A 181 -38.15 -9.23 28.34
C HIS A 181 -37.20 -10.36 28.78
N ASP A 182 -36.02 -10.46 28.19
CA ASP A 182 -35.04 -11.50 28.51
C ASP A 182 -33.65 -10.82 28.45
N PHE A 183 -33.15 -10.43 29.60
CA PHE A 183 -31.86 -9.76 29.71
C PHE A 183 -30.74 -10.79 29.59
N THR A 184 -29.66 -10.43 28.90
CA THR A 184 -28.49 -11.30 28.73
C THR A 184 -27.35 -10.80 29.62
N GLY A 185 -26.98 -11.61 30.61
CA GLY A 185 -25.86 -11.30 31.52
C GLY A 185 -24.49 -11.29 30.82
N ASP A 186 -24.40 -11.91 29.65
CA ASP A 186 -23.17 -12.08 28.87
C ASP A 186 -23.02 -11.08 27.71
N GLY A 187 -23.44 -9.84 27.89
CA GLY A 187 -23.21 -8.80 26.89
C GLY A 187 -21.71 -8.45 26.72
N PRO A 188 -21.29 -7.87 25.59
CA PRO A 188 -19.91 -7.47 25.37
C PRO A 188 -19.49 -6.35 26.33
N GLY A 189 -18.26 -6.40 26.85
CA GLY A 189 -17.73 -5.41 27.79
C GLY A 189 -17.37 -4.06 27.16
N GLY A 190 -17.35 -3.98 25.83
CA GLY A 190 -17.04 -2.75 25.07
C GLY A 190 -17.13 -2.96 23.56
N ILE A 191 -16.74 -1.95 22.79
CA ILE A 191 -16.82 -1.95 21.31
C ILE A 191 -16.00 -3.09 20.71
N LYS A 192 -14.77 -3.30 21.16
CA LYS A 192 -13.88 -4.34 20.62
C LYS A 192 -14.47 -5.74 20.74
N GLU A 193 -15.01 -6.06 21.93
CA GLU A 193 -15.64 -7.36 22.16
C GLU A 193 -16.95 -7.51 21.38
N ALA A 194 -17.73 -6.42 21.27
CA ALA A 194 -18.94 -6.40 20.47
C ALA A 194 -18.67 -6.66 19.00
N ASP A 195 -17.61 -6.06 18.46
CA ASP A 195 -17.18 -6.24 17.08
C ASP A 195 -16.66 -7.66 16.84
N ASP A 196 -15.83 -8.20 17.74
CA ASP A 196 -15.34 -9.58 17.68
C ASP A 196 -16.47 -10.60 17.69
N ARG A 197 -17.43 -10.45 18.60
CA ARG A 197 -18.60 -11.35 18.68
C ARG A 197 -19.47 -11.28 17.42
N GLN A 198 -19.71 -10.08 16.91
CA GLN A 198 -20.45 -9.89 15.67
C GLN A 198 -19.67 -10.44 14.47
N GLY A 199 -18.36 -10.17 14.41
CA GLY A 199 -17.50 -10.70 13.38
C GLY A 199 -17.54 -12.22 13.30
N LYS A 200 -17.43 -12.91 14.45
CA LYS A 200 -17.56 -14.37 14.52
C LYS A 200 -18.93 -14.87 14.05
N ALA A 201 -20.00 -14.17 14.41
CA ALA A 201 -21.36 -14.54 13.97
C ALA A 201 -21.55 -14.33 12.46
N ASP A 202 -21.04 -13.22 11.91
CA ASP A 202 -21.07 -12.94 10.47
C ASP A 202 -20.21 -13.98 9.71
N ALA A 203 -19.04 -14.34 10.24
CA ALA A 203 -18.17 -15.38 9.69
C ALA A 203 -18.84 -16.75 9.65
N ASP A 204 -19.48 -17.18 10.76
CA ASP A 204 -20.23 -18.43 10.82
C ASP A 204 -21.41 -18.47 9.82
N TYR A 205 -22.10 -17.33 9.65
CA TYR A 205 -23.17 -17.21 8.67
C TYR A 205 -22.64 -17.42 7.24
N TRP A 206 -21.60 -16.67 6.83
CA TRP A 206 -21.08 -16.71 5.48
C TRP A 206 -20.32 -18.02 5.18
N ALA A 207 -19.54 -18.53 6.12
CA ALA A 207 -18.87 -19.83 5.96
C ALA A 207 -19.88 -20.99 5.80
N ARG A 208 -20.99 -20.96 6.56
CA ARG A 208 -22.10 -21.91 6.38
C ARG A 208 -22.75 -21.74 5.01
N ARG A 209 -23.00 -20.48 4.59
CA ARG A 209 -23.60 -20.21 3.30
C ARG A 209 -22.74 -20.72 2.14
N VAL A 210 -21.42 -20.56 2.21
CA VAL A 210 -20.46 -21.15 1.26
C VAL A 210 -20.58 -22.69 1.23
N LYS A 211 -20.67 -23.33 2.38
CA LYS A 211 -20.72 -24.81 2.48
C LYS A 211 -22.06 -25.43 2.06
N GLU A 212 -23.16 -24.72 2.28
CA GLU A 212 -24.52 -25.25 2.06
C GLU A 212 -25.10 -24.87 0.67
N SER A 213 -24.40 -24.01 -0.11
CA SER A 213 -24.81 -23.63 -1.45
C SER A 213 -23.71 -23.87 -2.47
N ASP A 214 -24.03 -23.71 -3.74
CA ASP A 214 -23.04 -23.64 -4.80
C ASP A 214 -22.66 -22.17 -5.05
N PRO A 215 -21.42 -21.74 -4.74
CA PRO A 215 -20.99 -20.36 -4.96
C PRO A 215 -21.03 -19.92 -6.42
N SER A 216 -20.92 -20.85 -7.36
CA SER A 216 -21.01 -20.55 -8.80
C SER A 216 -22.39 -20.02 -9.20
N GLU A 217 -23.44 -20.37 -8.45
CA GLU A 217 -24.83 -19.98 -8.66
C GLU A 217 -25.23 -18.68 -7.91
N TRP A 218 -24.32 -18.07 -7.14
CA TRP A 218 -24.63 -16.85 -6.38
C TRP A 218 -25.01 -15.71 -7.31
N SER A 219 -26.11 -15.01 -6.99
CA SER A 219 -26.51 -13.81 -7.70
C SER A 219 -25.55 -12.64 -7.44
N ALA A 220 -25.56 -11.65 -8.33
CA ALA A 220 -24.80 -10.41 -8.14
C ALA A 220 -25.13 -9.73 -6.81
N GLU A 221 -26.41 -9.71 -6.41
CA GLU A 221 -26.87 -9.11 -5.16
C GLU A 221 -26.39 -9.90 -3.93
N GLU A 222 -26.21 -11.20 -4.04
CA GLU A 222 -25.71 -12.04 -2.96
C GLU A 222 -24.19 -11.81 -2.77
N ILE A 223 -23.44 -11.76 -3.86
CA ILE A 223 -22.01 -11.44 -3.84
C ILE A 223 -21.81 -10.03 -3.27
N GLU A 224 -22.65 -9.06 -3.65
CA GLU A 224 -22.53 -7.69 -3.14
C GLU A 224 -22.85 -7.59 -1.64
N ARG A 225 -23.82 -8.34 -1.13
CA ARG A 225 -24.07 -8.43 0.33
C ARG A 225 -22.90 -9.05 1.08
N PHE A 226 -22.22 -10.02 0.47
CA PHE A 226 -20.99 -10.56 1.07
C PHE A 226 -19.87 -9.53 1.03
N ASN A 227 -19.70 -8.80 -0.07
CA ASN A 227 -18.77 -7.68 -0.16
C ASN A 227 -19.03 -6.61 0.91
N GLU A 228 -20.29 -6.22 1.13
CA GLU A 228 -20.65 -5.28 2.20
C GLU A 228 -20.23 -5.80 3.59
N THR A 229 -20.36 -7.11 3.83
CA THR A 229 -19.91 -7.72 5.08
C THR A 229 -18.39 -7.73 5.19
N LEU A 230 -17.69 -8.11 4.13
CA LEU A 230 -16.22 -8.12 4.10
C LEU A 230 -15.66 -6.70 4.31
N ILE A 231 -16.20 -5.68 3.63
CA ILE A 231 -15.79 -4.27 3.84
C ILE A 231 -15.92 -3.88 5.32
N ALA A 232 -16.98 -4.35 5.97
CA ALA A 232 -17.26 -4.05 7.38
C ALA A 232 -16.41 -4.87 8.36
N GLN A 233 -15.89 -6.02 7.96
CA GLN A 233 -15.28 -7.00 8.86
C GLN A 233 -13.84 -7.41 8.47
N ARG A 234 -13.33 -7.01 7.30
CA ARG A 234 -12.01 -7.45 6.82
C ARG A 234 -10.84 -7.10 7.72
N ASP A 235 -10.99 -6.03 8.52
CA ASP A 235 -9.99 -5.59 9.50
C ASP A 235 -10.28 -6.15 10.91
N ASN A 236 -11.31 -7.00 11.06
CA ASN A 236 -11.69 -7.66 12.31
C ASN A 236 -11.05 -9.05 12.41
N PRO A 237 -10.06 -9.26 13.33
CA PRO A 237 -9.39 -10.55 13.47
C PRO A 237 -10.33 -11.70 13.80
N GLY A 238 -11.36 -11.45 14.63
CA GLY A 238 -12.32 -12.47 15.01
C GLY A 238 -13.18 -12.98 13.85
N PHE A 239 -13.59 -12.07 12.94
CA PHE A 239 -14.25 -12.47 11.68
C PHE A 239 -13.29 -13.23 10.79
N SER A 240 -12.12 -12.67 10.54
CA SER A 240 -11.18 -13.17 9.54
C SER A 240 -10.64 -14.56 9.89
N GLU A 241 -10.21 -14.76 11.15
CA GLU A 241 -9.83 -16.06 11.67
C GLU A 241 -10.98 -17.08 11.57
N ARG A 242 -12.16 -16.69 12.07
CA ARG A 242 -13.32 -17.58 12.13
C ARG A 242 -13.78 -18.01 10.73
N PHE A 243 -13.79 -17.09 9.77
CA PHE A 243 -14.15 -17.37 8.39
C PHE A 243 -13.16 -18.35 7.74
N ALA A 244 -11.85 -18.02 7.78
CA ALA A 244 -10.80 -18.84 7.19
C ALA A 244 -10.76 -20.26 7.80
N THR A 245 -10.76 -20.37 9.14
CA THR A 245 -10.66 -21.65 9.83
C THR A 245 -11.94 -22.48 9.72
N THR A 246 -13.12 -21.86 9.63
CA THR A 246 -14.38 -22.55 9.42
C THR A 246 -14.46 -23.15 8.01
N LEU A 247 -14.00 -22.43 6.98
CA LEU A 247 -13.90 -22.98 5.63
C LEU A 247 -12.83 -24.07 5.56
N GLY A 248 -11.72 -23.89 6.25
CA GLY A 248 -10.50 -24.68 6.11
C GLY A 248 -9.74 -24.31 4.83
N ALA A 249 -8.54 -24.85 4.67
CA ALA A 249 -7.68 -24.53 3.53
C ALA A 249 -8.32 -24.91 2.19
N ASP A 250 -8.67 -26.19 2.02
CA ASP A 250 -9.27 -26.68 0.78
C ASP A 250 -10.62 -25.99 0.49
N GLY A 251 -11.42 -25.67 1.53
CA GLY A 251 -12.69 -24.96 1.37
C GLY A 251 -12.50 -23.50 0.93
N THR A 252 -11.45 -22.83 1.40
CA THR A 252 -11.11 -21.45 0.97
C THR A 252 -10.71 -21.45 -0.51
N LEU A 253 -9.86 -22.36 -0.92
CA LEU A 253 -9.41 -22.50 -2.32
C LEU A 253 -10.58 -22.86 -3.25
N GLN A 254 -11.40 -23.84 -2.86
CA GLN A 254 -12.55 -24.26 -3.65
C GLN A 254 -13.58 -23.14 -3.79
N PHE A 255 -13.85 -22.37 -2.71
CA PHE A 255 -14.78 -21.25 -2.74
C PHE A 255 -14.39 -20.21 -3.80
N TRP A 256 -13.13 -19.76 -3.79
CA TRP A 256 -12.68 -18.77 -4.78
C TRP A 256 -12.75 -19.35 -6.19
N ARG A 257 -12.26 -20.56 -6.37
CA ARG A 257 -12.28 -21.24 -7.65
C ARG A 257 -13.70 -21.35 -8.22
N ASP A 258 -14.70 -21.71 -7.41
CA ASP A 258 -16.07 -21.90 -7.87
C ASP A 258 -16.76 -20.59 -8.24
N ILE A 259 -16.55 -19.53 -7.46
CA ILE A 259 -17.21 -18.23 -7.72
C ILE A 259 -16.52 -17.46 -8.86
N ALA A 260 -15.20 -17.58 -9.01
CA ALA A 260 -14.41 -16.94 -10.04
C ALA A 260 -14.56 -17.63 -11.40
N ASP A 261 -14.61 -18.96 -11.41
CA ASP A 261 -14.80 -19.77 -12.63
C ASP A 261 -15.96 -20.75 -12.48
N PRO A 262 -17.20 -20.34 -12.77
CA PRO A 262 -18.36 -21.21 -12.68
C PRO A 262 -18.31 -22.44 -13.61
N GLY A 263 -17.35 -22.52 -14.53
CA GLY A 263 -17.21 -23.58 -15.50
C GLY A 263 -18.21 -23.49 -16.67
N GLN A 264 -18.20 -24.48 -17.56
CA GLN A 264 -19.13 -24.61 -18.69
C GLN A 264 -19.17 -23.39 -19.65
N GLY A 265 -18.05 -22.64 -19.79
CA GLY A 265 -17.97 -21.45 -20.65
C GLY A 265 -18.71 -20.23 -20.11
N LYS A 266 -19.13 -20.23 -18.85
CA LYS A 266 -19.76 -19.10 -18.16
C LYS A 266 -18.72 -18.24 -17.46
N THR A 267 -17.78 -17.69 -18.20
CA THR A 267 -16.82 -16.73 -17.62
C THR A 267 -17.56 -15.45 -17.20
N PRO A 268 -17.38 -14.99 -15.94
CA PRO A 268 -17.96 -13.72 -15.50
C PRO A 268 -17.45 -12.55 -16.34
N GLU A 269 -18.37 -11.70 -16.82
CA GLU A 269 -18.08 -10.53 -17.64
C GLU A 269 -18.83 -9.30 -17.12
N GLY A 270 -18.46 -8.12 -17.61
CA GLY A 270 -19.16 -6.86 -17.35
C GLY A 270 -19.26 -6.53 -15.86
N GLU A 271 -20.47 -6.26 -15.38
CA GLU A 271 -20.70 -5.87 -13.97
C GLU A 271 -20.37 -6.99 -12.98
N ARG A 272 -20.61 -8.26 -13.35
CA ARG A 272 -20.27 -9.41 -12.49
C ARG A 272 -18.75 -9.52 -12.29
N ALA A 273 -17.95 -9.29 -13.33
CA ALA A 273 -16.48 -9.28 -13.20
C ALA A 273 -16.00 -8.17 -12.25
N LYS A 274 -16.59 -6.97 -12.34
CA LYS A 274 -16.28 -5.86 -11.42
C LYS A 274 -16.64 -6.16 -9.97
N ILE A 275 -17.78 -6.82 -9.75
CA ILE A 275 -18.20 -7.25 -8.40
C ILE A 275 -17.21 -8.29 -7.86
N LEU A 276 -16.76 -9.23 -8.68
CA LEU A 276 -15.76 -10.24 -8.30
C LEU A 276 -14.39 -9.61 -8.01
N GLY A 277 -13.97 -8.59 -8.76
CA GLY A 277 -12.74 -7.85 -8.44
C GLY A 277 -12.79 -7.19 -7.06
N ARG A 278 -13.94 -6.62 -6.69
CA ARG A 278 -14.16 -6.09 -5.33
C ARG A 278 -14.15 -7.22 -4.27
N LEU A 279 -14.78 -8.36 -4.57
CA LEU A 279 -14.79 -9.52 -3.70
C LEU A 279 -13.37 -10.06 -3.47
N GLN A 280 -12.60 -10.22 -4.53
CA GLN A 280 -11.21 -10.68 -4.47
C GLN A 280 -10.36 -9.80 -3.55
N GLN A 281 -10.42 -8.47 -3.74
CA GLN A 281 -9.67 -7.53 -2.91
C GLN A 281 -10.10 -7.57 -1.43
N ASN A 282 -11.41 -7.59 -1.16
CA ASN A 282 -11.93 -7.62 0.21
C ASN A 282 -11.62 -8.94 0.91
N LEU A 283 -11.71 -10.07 0.19
CA LEU A 283 -11.37 -11.40 0.70
C LEU A 283 -9.87 -11.49 0.96
N SER A 284 -9.03 -10.97 0.05
CA SER A 284 -7.58 -10.88 0.22
C SER A 284 -7.22 -10.13 1.49
N MET A 285 -7.81 -8.95 1.74
CA MET A 285 -7.57 -8.18 2.97
C MET A 285 -8.03 -8.91 4.23
N SER A 286 -9.17 -9.64 4.17
CA SER A 286 -9.62 -10.46 5.29
C SER A 286 -8.66 -11.62 5.57
N LEU A 287 -8.17 -12.31 4.55
CA LEU A 287 -7.19 -13.39 4.72
C LEU A 287 -5.83 -12.86 5.20
N ALA A 288 -5.43 -11.67 4.78
CA ALA A 288 -4.26 -10.99 5.31
C ALA A 288 -4.42 -10.72 6.81
N THR A 289 -5.55 -10.17 7.25
CA THR A 289 -5.86 -9.97 8.67
C THR A 289 -5.85 -11.29 9.44
N ALA A 290 -6.45 -12.35 8.89
CA ALA A 290 -6.45 -13.69 9.49
C ALA A 290 -5.03 -14.21 9.70
N SER A 291 -4.13 -14.01 8.73
CA SER A 291 -2.76 -14.53 8.77
C SER A 291 -1.95 -14.05 9.98
N HIS A 292 -2.28 -12.88 10.54
CA HIS A 292 -1.65 -12.30 11.73
C HIS A 292 -2.22 -12.82 13.07
N VAL A 293 -3.29 -13.62 13.04
CA VAL A 293 -3.88 -14.14 14.28
C VAL A 293 -3.02 -15.28 14.80
N ASP A 294 -2.49 -15.12 16.00
CA ASP A 294 -1.71 -16.14 16.72
C ASP A 294 -2.65 -17.13 17.40
N SER A 295 -3.04 -18.16 16.67
CA SER A 295 -3.87 -19.25 17.19
C SER A 295 -3.50 -20.61 16.54
N PRO A 296 -3.64 -21.72 17.27
CA PRO A 296 -3.38 -23.06 16.72
C PRO A 296 -4.24 -23.39 15.49
N ALA A 297 -5.44 -22.80 15.39
CA ALA A 297 -6.32 -22.98 14.25
C ALA A 297 -5.79 -22.28 12.99
N MET A 298 -5.30 -21.04 13.13
CA MET A 298 -4.67 -20.31 12.02
C MET A 298 -3.33 -20.90 11.62
N ASP A 299 -2.51 -21.37 12.57
CA ASP A 299 -1.27 -22.08 12.24
C ASP A 299 -1.54 -23.36 11.45
N THR A 300 -2.61 -24.07 11.77
CA THR A 300 -3.04 -25.23 11.00
C THR A 300 -3.51 -24.80 9.62
N TRP A 301 -4.35 -23.77 9.51
CA TRP A 301 -4.84 -23.28 8.23
C TRP A 301 -3.68 -22.82 7.32
N LYS A 302 -2.71 -22.05 7.83
CA LYS A 302 -1.52 -21.61 7.08
C LYS A 302 -0.72 -22.78 6.51
N ARG A 303 -0.45 -23.80 7.34
CA ARG A 303 0.25 -25.02 6.90
C ARG A 303 -0.54 -25.81 5.86
N GLU A 304 -1.86 -25.94 6.04
CA GLU A 304 -2.72 -26.68 5.12
C GLU A 304 -2.88 -25.97 3.78
N ILE A 305 -2.93 -24.63 3.74
CA ILE A 305 -2.90 -23.85 2.49
C ILE A 305 -1.64 -24.18 1.69
N ILE A 306 -0.47 -24.16 2.33
CA ILE A 306 0.80 -24.49 1.69
C ILE A 306 0.81 -25.95 1.20
N ALA A 307 0.37 -26.88 2.03
CA ALA A 307 0.29 -28.30 1.68
C ALA A 307 -0.69 -28.57 0.52
N SER A 308 -1.74 -27.76 0.40
CA SER A 308 -2.73 -27.87 -0.68
C SER A 308 -2.29 -27.13 -1.95
N GLY A 309 -1.19 -26.39 -1.92
CA GLY A 309 -0.70 -25.59 -3.04
C GLY A 309 -0.45 -26.43 -4.32
N GLY A 310 0.07 -27.63 -4.19
CA GLY A 310 0.28 -28.57 -5.30
C GLY A 310 -0.93 -29.42 -5.69
N LYS A 311 -2.07 -29.31 -4.98
CA LYS A 311 -3.32 -29.99 -5.37
C LYS A 311 -4.03 -29.22 -6.47
N GLN A 312 -4.79 -29.95 -7.30
CA GLN A 312 -5.63 -29.32 -8.33
C GLN A 312 -7.08 -29.23 -7.88
N PHE A 313 -7.70 -28.08 -8.14
CA PHE A 313 -9.10 -27.78 -7.79
C PHE A 313 -9.92 -27.53 -9.05
N GLY A 314 -11.10 -28.13 -9.15
CA GLY A 314 -11.96 -27.91 -10.31
C GLY A 314 -13.15 -28.85 -10.39
N HIS A 315 -14.05 -28.57 -11.32
CA HIS A 315 -15.25 -29.38 -11.55
C HIS A 315 -14.89 -30.76 -12.18
N GLU A 316 -15.76 -31.74 -11.95
CA GLU A 316 -15.64 -33.02 -12.62
C GLU A 316 -15.75 -32.88 -14.15
N GLY A 317 -14.93 -33.62 -14.89
CA GLY A 317 -14.94 -33.59 -16.37
C GLY A 317 -14.06 -32.52 -17.00
N ILE A 318 -13.47 -31.59 -16.24
CA ILE A 318 -12.49 -30.63 -16.75
C ILE A 318 -11.10 -31.27 -16.63
N MET A 319 -10.39 -31.39 -17.78
CA MET A 319 -9.08 -32.07 -17.82
C MET A 319 -7.97 -31.21 -17.19
N VAL A 320 -8.05 -29.89 -17.26
CA VAL A 320 -7.05 -28.98 -16.73
C VAL A 320 -7.66 -28.16 -15.60
N LYS A 321 -7.06 -28.25 -14.42
CA LYS A 321 -7.54 -27.64 -13.20
C LYS A 321 -6.43 -26.81 -12.58
N PRO A 322 -6.73 -25.59 -12.07
CA PRO A 322 -5.72 -24.76 -11.41
C PRO A 322 -5.19 -25.45 -10.15
N TYR A 323 -3.92 -25.23 -9.88
CA TYR A 323 -3.28 -25.63 -8.64
C TYR A 323 -3.70 -24.72 -7.48
N GLY A 324 -3.64 -25.24 -6.25
CA GLY A 324 -3.91 -24.46 -5.05
C GLY A 324 -3.02 -23.21 -4.93
N PHE A 325 -1.75 -23.29 -5.38
CA PHE A 325 -0.86 -22.10 -5.45
C PHE A 325 -1.42 -21.01 -6.37
N GLN A 326 -1.93 -21.37 -7.55
CA GLN A 326 -2.55 -20.42 -8.46
C GLN A 326 -3.76 -19.75 -7.83
N ILE A 327 -4.62 -20.51 -7.17
CA ILE A 327 -5.84 -20.00 -6.54
C ILE A 327 -5.51 -19.10 -5.34
N MET A 328 -4.64 -19.57 -4.43
CA MET A 328 -4.30 -18.80 -3.22
C MET A 328 -3.56 -17.52 -3.57
N SER A 329 -2.63 -17.53 -4.52
CA SER A 329 -1.91 -16.32 -4.94
C SER A 329 -2.86 -15.26 -5.47
N ASN A 330 -3.92 -15.64 -6.19
CA ASN A 330 -4.97 -14.71 -6.61
C ASN A 330 -5.83 -14.19 -5.44
N LEU A 331 -5.78 -14.83 -4.26
CA LEU A 331 -6.36 -14.32 -3.01
C LEU A 331 -5.35 -13.54 -2.15
N MET A 332 -4.15 -13.27 -2.67
CA MET A 332 -3.10 -12.52 -1.96
C MET A 332 -2.80 -11.15 -2.60
N VAL A 333 -3.66 -10.67 -3.49
CA VAL A 333 -3.43 -9.48 -4.31
C VAL A 333 -3.50 -8.14 -3.56
N LYS A 334 -3.99 -8.14 -2.32
CA LYS A 334 -4.18 -6.92 -1.49
C LYS A 334 -4.01 -7.25 0.00
N GLY A 335 -3.54 -6.27 0.76
CA GLY A 335 -3.39 -6.39 2.21
C GLY A 335 -2.02 -6.91 2.64
N LYS A 336 -1.66 -6.61 3.89
CA LYS A 336 -0.39 -7.01 4.50
C LYS A 336 -0.56 -8.40 5.12
N PHE A 337 0.03 -9.43 4.51
CA PHE A 337 0.07 -10.78 5.06
C PHE A 337 1.20 -10.95 6.09
N ASP A 338 1.06 -11.93 6.97
CA ASP A 338 2.09 -12.30 7.94
C ASP A 338 3.41 -12.71 7.24
N SER A 339 4.53 -12.15 7.70
CA SER A 339 5.84 -12.35 7.06
C SER A 339 6.30 -13.81 7.09
N GLY A 340 6.03 -14.53 8.19
CA GLY A 340 6.37 -15.95 8.30
C GLY A 340 5.57 -16.80 7.32
N PHE A 341 4.28 -16.52 7.17
CA PHE A 341 3.44 -17.18 6.18
C PHE A 341 3.91 -16.89 4.75
N LEU A 342 4.26 -15.63 4.43
CA LEU A 342 4.79 -15.27 3.12
C LEU A 342 6.11 -15.98 2.81
N ASP A 343 7.00 -16.10 3.79
CA ASP A 343 8.29 -16.77 3.62
C ASP A 343 8.15 -18.26 3.32
N ASP A 344 7.31 -18.96 4.09
CA ASP A 344 7.01 -20.36 3.90
C ASP A 344 6.29 -20.62 2.56
N TYR A 345 5.32 -19.77 2.23
CA TYR A 345 4.53 -19.88 1.01
C TYR A 345 5.37 -19.66 -0.25
N GLY A 346 6.18 -18.60 -0.31
CA GLY A 346 7.08 -18.32 -1.43
C GLY A 346 8.15 -19.40 -1.62
N SER A 347 8.68 -19.93 -0.52
CA SER A 347 9.62 -21.07 -0.54
C SER A 347 8.96 -22.33 -1.09
N ALA A 348 7.68 -22.56 -0.78
CA ALA A 348 6.91 -23.71 -1.29
C ALA A 348 6.60 -23.58 -2.78
N ILE A 349 6.23 -22.37 -3.29
CA ILE A 349 6.05 -22.13 -4.73
C ILE A 349 7.33 -22.46 -5.48
N ARG A 350 8.47 -21.91 -5.07
CA ARG A 350 9.76 -22.14 -5.70
C ARG A 350 10.13 -23.63 -5.70
N THR A 351 9.96 -24.31 -4.58
CA THR A 351 10.23 -25.75 -4.47
C THR A 351 9.34 -26.55 -5.40
N PHE A 352 8.06 -26.19 -5.54
CA PHE A 352 7.13 -26.84 -6.43
C PHE A 352 7.54 -26.61 -7.90
N GLU A 353 7.88 -25.38 -8.30
CA GLU A 353 8.41 -25.07 -9.64
C GLU A 353 9.62 -25.93 -9.97
N GLN A 354 10.61 -25.98 -9.08
CA GLN A 354 11.83 -26.77 -9.28
C GLN A 354 11.57 -28.28 -9.36
N SER A 355 10.57 -28.78 -8.65
CA SER A 355 10.26 -30.23 -8.61
C SER A 355 9.38 -30.71 -9.75
N LYS A 356 8.55 -29.84 -10.34
CA LYS A 356 7.51 -30.17 -11.34
C LYS A 356 7.71 -29.49 -12.69
N GLY A 357 8.39 -28.36 -12.72
CA GLY A 357 8.71 -27.65 -13.95
C GLY A 357 9.75 -28.35 -14.80
N SER A 358 9.99 -27.85 -16.00
CA SER A 358 11.07 -28.33 -16.83
C SER A 358 12.43 -27.88 -16.28
N GLN A 359 13.49 -28.64 -16.59
CA GLN A 359 14.85 -28.26 -16.20
C GLN A 359 15.30 -26.91 -16.78
N PHE A 360 14.72 -26.49 -17.91
CA PHE A 360 15.07 -25.24 -18.59
C PHE A 360 14.17 -24.07 -18.19
N ASN A 361 12.92 -24.35 -17.85
CA ASN A 361 11.98 -23.35 -17.38
C ASN A 361 11.08 -23.95 -16.28
N PRO A 362 11.46 -23.83 -15.01
CA PRO A 362 10.65 -24.33 -13.88
C PRO A 362 9.25 -23.71 -13.83
N ALA A 363 9.12 -22.44 -14.19
CA ALA A 363 7.82 -21.73 -14.15
C ALA A 363 6.84 -22.21 -15.24
N ALA A 364 7.30 -22.96 -16.25
CA ALA A 364 6.42 -23.54 -17.29
C ALA A 364 5.36 -24.50 -16.73
N VAL A 365 5.49 -24.96 -15.48
CA VAL A 365 4.47 -25.76 -14.80
C VAL A 365 3.12 -25.01 -14.68
N TRP A 366 3.15 -23.70 -14.65
CA TRP A 366 1.97 -22.84 -14.54
C TRP A 366 1.30 -22.57 -15.89
N GLY A 367 2.08 -22.65 -16.97
CA GLY A 367 1.61 -22.46 -18.34
C GLY A 367 0.80 -23.68 -18.80
N ASN A 368 -0.50 -23.50 -19.00
CA ASN A 368 -1.30 -24.52 -19.66
C ASN A 368 -2.17 -23.85 -20.72
N PRO A 369 -1.71 -23.83 -21.99
CA PRO A 369 -2.49 -23.30 -23.10
C PRO A 369 -3.78 -24.11 -23.25
N GLY A 370 -4.88 -23.60 -22.76
CA GLY A 370 -6.19 -24.26 -22.79
C GLY A 370 -6.97 -24.15 -21.49
N ILE A 371 -6.41 -23.57 -20.43
CA ILE A 371 -7.19 -23.21 -19.26
C ILE A 371 -7.82 -21.84 -19.51
N ALA A 372 -9.12 -21.85 -19.76
CA ALA A 372 -9.92 -20.65 -19.84
C ALA A 372 -10.40 -20.14 -18.46
N ALA A 373 -9.87 -20.67 -17.37
CA ALA A 373 -10.25 -20.26 -16.02
C ALA A 373 -9.68 -18.88 -15.73
N LYS A 374 -10.54 -17.90 -15.45
CA LYS A 374 -10.12 -16.58 -14.96
C LYS A 374 -10.16 -16.59 -13.44
N LEU A 375 -9.01 -16.32 -12.80
CA LEU A 375 -8.85 -16.32 -11.35
C LEU A 375 -8.53 -14.92 -10.79
N ASP A 376 -8.04 -14.00 -11.62
CA ASP A 376 -7.77 -12.62 -11.22
C ASP A 376 -8.77 -11.65 -11.89
N TYR A 377 -9.55 -10.97 -11.07
CA TYR A 377 -10.53 -9.94 -11.45
C TYR A 377 -10.12 -8.55 -10.96
N THR A 378 -8.87 -8.35 -10.54
CA THR A 378 -8.41 -7.03 -10.07
C THR A 378 -8.14 -6.05 -11.20
N GLY A 379 -7.93 -6.56 -12.45
CA GLY A 379 -7.80 -5.78 -13.67
C GLY A 379 -9.11 -5.70 -14.47
N GLU A 380 -9.11 -4.97 -15.58
CA GLU A 380 -10.27 -4.89 -16.49
C GLU A 380 -10.51 -6.24 -17.18
N GLY A 381 -11.74 -6.74 -17.07
CA GLY A 381 -12.19 -7.96 -17.75
C GLY A 381 -11.75 -9.28 -17.16
N GLY A 382 -10.88 -9.27 -16.15
CA GLY A 382 -10.31 -10.46 -15.50
C GLY A 382 -9.29 -11.20 -16.37
N THR A 383 -8.27 -11.80 -15.75
CA THR A 383 -7.20 -12.55 -16.38
C THR A 383 -7.13 -13.98 -15.84
N PRO A 384 -6.41 -14.90 -16.47
CA PRO A 384 -6.23 -16.26 -15.97
C PRO A 384 -5.63 -16.33 -14.57
N GLY A 385 -4.74 -15.40 -14.19
CA GLY A 385 -4.02 -15.44 -12.92
C GLY A 385 -3.20 -16.72 -12.78
N SER A 386 -2.58 -17.17 -13.86
CA SER A 386 -1.94 -18.50 -13.94
C SER A 386 -0.61 -18.55 -13.23
N ASP A 387 0.20 -17.45 -13.26
CA ASP A 387 1.47 -17.42 -12.54
C ASP A 387 1.25 -17.06 -11.06
N PRO A 388 1.41 -18.01 -10.12
CA PRO A 388 1.22 -17.74 -8.70
C PRO A 388 2.21 -16.70 -8.15
N MET A 389 3.36 -16.52 -8.84
CA MET A 389 4.34 -15.52 -8.42
C MET A 389 3.79 -14.09 -8.53
N ALA A 390 2.88 -13.80 -9.46
CA ALA A 390 2.25 -12.49 -9.60
C ALA A 390 1.50 -12.08 -8.32
N GLY A 391 0.57 -12.91 -7.85
CA GLY A 391 -0.18 -12.64 -6.63
C GLY A 391 0.68 -12.66 -5.37
N TYR A 392 1.65 -13.56 -5.30
CA TYR A 392 2.62 -13.60 -4.20
C TYR A 392 3.45 -12.31 -4.11
N LEU A 393 4.00 -11.83 -5.23
CA LEU A 393 4.78 -10.59 -5.27
C LEU A 393 3.92 -9.34 -4.99
N LYS A 394 2.64 -9.34 -5.40
CA LYS A 394 1.68 -8.31 -4.96
C LYS A 394 1.54 -8.30 -3.43
N ALA A 395 1.44 -9.47 -2.77
CA ALA A 395 1.41 -9.55 -1.31
C ALA A 395 2.72 -9.08 -0.67
N VAL A 396 3.86 -9.44 -1.25
CA VAL A 396 5.20 -8.99 -0.83
C VAL A 396 5.30 -7.46 -0.88
N SER A 397 4.85 -6.82 -1.95
CA SER A 397 4.89 -5.36 -2.10
C SER A 397 4.09 -4.61 -1.03
N HIS A 398 3.04 -5.22 -0.47
CA HIS A 398 2.28 -4.67 0.65
C HIS A 398 2.92 -4.90 2.02
N ASN A 399 4.07 -5.58 2.07
CA ASN A 399 4.87 -5.80 3.29
C ASN A 399 6.34 -5.41 3.05
N PRO A 400 6.67 -4.11 3.00
CA PRO A 400 7.99 -3.63 2.57
C PRO A 400 9.15 -4.18 3.39
N ASP A 401 9.01 -4.31 4.72
CA ASP A 401 10.05 -4.88 5.59
C ASP A 401 10.37 -6.33 5.16
N PHE A 402 9.32 -7.13 4.95
CA PHE A 402 9.47 -8.49 4.46
C PHE A 402 10.03 -8.52 3.03
N ALA A 403 9.64 -7.57 2.16
CA ALA A 403 10.18 -7.48 0.81
C ALA A 403 11.70 -7.29 0.82
N THR A 404 12.22 -6.40 1.66
CA THR A 404 13.67 -6.20 1.84
C THR A 404 14.36 -7.50 2.27
N ASP A 405 13.85 -8.15 3.31
CA ASP A 405 14.38 -9.43 3.80
C ASP A 405 14.35 -10.52 2.73
N LEU A 406 13.24 -10.59 1.95
CA LEU A 406 13.08 -11.58 0.89
C LEU A 406 14.11 -11.43 -0.22
N PHE A 407 14.31 -10.20 -0.74
CA PHE A 407 15.25 -9.97 -1.85
C PHE A 407 16.70 -10.30 -1.44
N LEU A 408 17.06 -10.06 -0.18
CA LEU A 408 18.38 -10.37 0.38
C LEU A 408 18.48 -11.80 0.92
N LYS A 409 17.39 -12.56 0.98
CA LYS A 409 17.37 -13.93 1.49
C LYS A 409 18.31 -14.82 0.69
N ARG A 410 19.29 -15.39 1.38
CA ARG A 410 20.23 -16.36 0.79
C ARG A 410 19.49 -17.62 0.37
N LEU A 411 19.71 -18.06 -0.83
CA LEU A 411 19.22 -19.36 -1.32
C LEU A 411 20.29 -20.43 -1.04
N PRO A 412 19.83 -21.71 -0.87
CA PRO A 412 20.76 -22.83 -0.80
C PRO A 412 21.68 -22.82 -2.03
N ASP A 413 22.96 -22.94 -1.80
CA ASP A 413 23.97 -23.05 -2.84
C ASP A 413 24.14 -24.55 -3.15
N ASP A 414 23.94 -24.90 -4.41
CA ASP A 414 24.20 -26.27 -4.93
C ASP A 414 25.69 -26.43 -5.33
N SER A 415 26.51 -25.39 -5.13
CA SER A 415 27.92 -25.35 -5.46
C SER A 415 28.75 -25.85 -4.28
N ASP A 416 29.64 -26.81 -4.51
CA ASP A 416 30.67 -27.23 -3.55
C ASP A 416 31.85 -26.22 -3.46
N ASP A 417 31.81 -25.10 -4.23
CA ASP A 417 32.84 -24.06 -4.19
C ASP A 417 32.60 -23.07 -3.05
N PRO A 418 33.47 -23.03 -2.03
CA PRO A 418 33.33 -22.11 -0.90
C PRO A 418 33.53 -20.61 -1.30
N ASN A 419 33.98 -20.33 -2.51
CA ASN A 419 34.15 -18.98 -3.06
C ASN A 419 33.05 -18.60 -4.07
N ALA A 420 32.04 -19.45 -4.28
CA ALA A 420 30.92 -19.12 -5.14
C ALA A 420 30.20 -17.88 -4.59
N PRO A 421 29.77 -16.93 -5.45
CA PRO A 421 29.02 -15.77 -5.00
C PRO A 421 27.73 -16.21 -4.31
N THR A 422 27.42 -15.59 -3.19
CA THR A 422 26.19 -15.90 -2.45
C THR A 422 24.96 -15.59 -3.30
N ARG A 423 24.25 -16.63 -3.69
CA ARG A 423 22.99 -16.53 -4.43
C ARG A 423 21.86 -16.11 -3.51
N THR A 424 21.08 -15.12 -3.90
CA THR A 424 19.91 -14.63 -3.14
C THR A 424 18.60 -14.78 -3.91
N MET A 425 17.50 -14.45 -3.26
CA MET A 425 16.20 -14.41 -3.93
C MET A 425 16.14 -13.34 -5.03
N ALA A 426 16.89 -12.23 -4.89
CA ALA A 426 17.02 -11.25 -5.97
C ALA A 426 17.64 -11.86 -7.24
N ASP A 427 18.69 -12.69 -7.10
CA ASP A 427 19.29 -13.40 -8.23
C ASP A 427 18.27 -14.31 -8.92
N TYR A 428 17.48 -15.04 -8.12
CA TYR A 428 16.42 -15.91 -8.65
C TYR A 428 15.35 -15.11 -9.40
N LEU A 429 14.79 -14.08 -8.78
CA LEU A 429 13.65 -13.33 -9.32
C LEU A 429 14.05 -12.43 -10.51
N LEU A 430 15.20 -11.75 -10.46
CA LEU A 430 15.60 -10.76 -11.46
C LEU A 430 16.42 -11.36 -12.61
N SER A 431 17.05 -12.53 -12.41
CA SER A 431 17.98 -13.09 -13.39
C SER A 431 17.63 -14.48 -13.89
N GLU A 432 17.21 -15.39 -12.99
CA GLU A 432 17.12 -16.82 -13.28
C GLU A 432 15.71 -17.28 -13.66
N ARG A 433 14.68 -16.74 -13.00
CA ARG A 433 13.29 -17.14 -13.24
C ARG A 433 12.79 -16.52 -14.54
N GLU A 434 12.33 -17.36 -15.45
CA GLU A 434 11.50 -16.92 -16.56
C GLU A 434 10.06 -16.77 -16.10
N PHE A 435 9.47 -15.61 -16.41
CA PHE A 435 8.08 -15.33 -16.10
C PHE A 435 7.21 -15.79 -17.27
N TYR A 436 6.01 -16.27 -16.94
CA TYR A 436 5.05 -16.74 -17.92
C TYR A 436 4.10 -15.61 -18.31
N ASP A 437 3.98 -15.35 -19.60
CA ASP A 437 3.01 -14.40 -20.14
C ASP A 437 1.65 -15.10 -20.28
N GLU A 438 0.68 -14.66 -19.50
CA GLU A 438 -0.66 -15.23 -19.46
C GLU A 438 -1.53 -14.77 -20.63
N ASP A 439 -1.29 -13.54 -21.11
CA ASP A 439 -2.07 -12.91 -22.15
C ASP A 439 -1.51 -13.28 -23.55
N ASP A 440 -0.25 -13.66 -23.61
CA ASP A 440 0.41 -14.13 -24.85
C ASP A 440 1.23 -15.41 -24.64
N PRO A 441 0.57 -16.55 -24.45
CA PRO A 441 1.26 -17.83 -24.27
C PRO A 441 2.08 -18.30 -25.48
N PHE A 442 1.97 -17.61 -26.62
CA PHE A 442 2.69 -17.92 -27.87
C PHE A 442 3.73 -16.85 -28.26
N GLY A 443 3.84 -15.73 -27.50
CA GLY A 443 4.86 -14.70 -27.72
C GLY A 443 4.59 -13.77 -28.91
N GLU A 444 3.33 -13.58 -29.30
CA GLU A 444 2.93 -12.73 -30.43
C GLU A 444 2.33 -11.37 -29.99
N GLY A 445 2.18 -11.10 -28.67
CA GLY A 445 1.55 -9.90 -28.11
C GLY A 445 2.53 -8.89 -27.54
N ASP A 446 2.03 -7.68 -27.34
CA ASP A 446 2.68 -6.56 -26.67
C ASP A 446 2.11 -6.29 -25.26
N GLY A 447 1.42 -7.29 -24.69
CA GLY A 447 0.75 -7.20 -23.40
C GLY A 447 1.71 -7.03 -22.22
N THR A 448 1.28 -6.30 -21.19
CA THR A 448 2.03 -6.13 -19.95
C THR A 448 1.97 -7.42 -19.14
N MET A 449 3.13 -8.01 -18.85
CA MET A 449 3.24 -9.23 -18.06
C MET A 449 2.99 -8.94 -16.57
N GLN A 450 1.82 -9.31 -16.05
CA GLN A 450 1.39 -9.00 -14.68
C GLN A 450 2.36 -9.48 -13.60
N SER A 451 3.02 -10.59 -13.81
CA SER A 451 4.01 -11.13 -12.87
C SER A 451 5.29 -10.29 -12.82
N ARG A 452 5.70 -9.67 -13.94
CA ARG A 452 6.82 -8.72 -13.97
C ARG A 452 6.45 -7.36 -13.37
N ASP A 453 5.22 -6.85 -13.63
CA ASP A 453 4.70 -5.66 -12.96
C ASP A 453 4.66 -5.86 -11.42
N ALA A 454 4.20 -7.01 -10.96
CA ALA A 454 4.22 -7.34 -9.53
C ALA A 454 5.66 -7.45 -8.97
N LEU A 455 6.62 -7.93 -9.77
CA LEU A 455 8.04 -7.98 -9.40
C LEU A 455 8.61 -6.56 -9.24
N GLY A 456 8.30 -5.64 -10.15
CA GLY A 456 8.72 -4.25 -10.07
C GLY A 456 8.23 -3.59 -8.78
N LYS A 457 6.94 -3.75 -8.45
CA LYS A 457 6.35 -3.22 -7.21
C LYS A 457 6.95 -3.84 -5.95
N ALA A 458 7.23 -5.14 -5.97
CA ALA A 458 7.90 -5.81 -4.84
C ALA A 458 9.35 -5.31 -4.68
N LEU A 459 10.07 -5.09 -5.78
CA LEU A 459 11.41 -4.53 -5.79
C LEU A 459 11.42 -3.08 -5.26
N LEU A 460 10.48 -2.25 -5.71
CA LEU A 460 10.32 -0.88 -5.20
C LEU A 460 10.09 -0.90 -3.69
N ALA A 461 9.16 -1.73 -3.21
CA ALA A 461 8.91 -1.88 -1.78
C ALA A 461 10.16 -2.35 -1.02
N ALA A 462 10.89 -3.32 -1.55
CA ALA A 462 12.11 -3.86 -0.95
C ALA A 462 13.23 -2.82 -0.83
N GLY A 463 13.44 -2.01 -1.85
CA GLY A 463 14.52 -1.02 -1.88
C GLY A 463 14.17 0.32 -1.24
N THR A 464 12.89 0.60 -0.98
CA THR A 464 12.46 1.92 -0.47
C THR A 464 11.70 1.88 0.85
N GLY A 465 11.14 0.75 1.23
CA GLY A 465 10.22 0.66 2.35
C GLY A 465 8.82 1.23 2.04
N LEU A 466 8.52 1.59 0.78
CA LEU A 466 7.23 2.14 0.37
C LEU A 466 6.23 1.02 0.09
N ASN A 467 4.98 1.28 0.46
CA ASN A 467 3.86 0.45 0.08
C ASN A 467 3.33 0.93 -1.29
N PRO A 468 2.83 0.06 -2.19
CA PRO A 468 2.33 0.46 -3.51
C PRO A 468 1.14 1.45 -3.48
N ASP A 469 0.50 1.63 -2.33
CA ASP A 469 -0.57 2.63 -2.12
C ASP A 469 -0.02 4.03 -1.70
N VAL A 470 1.30 4.20 -1.65
CA VAL A 470 2.01 5.46 -1.31
C VAL A 470 2.59 6.07 -2.59
N PRO A 471 2.70 7.40 -2.71
CA PRO A 471 3.34 8.03 -3.86
C PRO A 471 4.71 7.44 -4.19
N ALA A 472 5.02 7.33 -5.47
CA ALA A 472 6.22 6.66 -5.97
C ALA A 472 7.53 7.37 -5.56
N VAL A 473 7.51 8.69 -5.36
CA VAL A 473 8.68 9.46 -4.93
C VAL A 473 8.44 10.06 -3.55
N VAL A 474 9.42 9.90 -2.67
CA VAL A 474 9.43 10.45 -1.31
C VAL A 474 10.74 11.21 -1.12
N THR A 475 10.66 12.42 -0.59
CA THR A 475 11.82 13.32 -0.38
C THR A 475 12.76 12.88 0.75
N ASP A 476 12.40 11.88 1.54
CA ASP A 476 13.21 11.36 2.62
C ASP A 476 14.17 10.28 2.11
N TYR A 477 15.46 10.62 2.01
CA TYR A 477 16.52 9.71 1.58
C TYR A 477 17.11 8.85 2.70
N ASP A 478 16.53 8.83 3.89
CA ASP A 478 17.02 8.01 5.01
C ASP A 478 16.67 6.52 4.80
N ARG A 479 17.33 5.91 3.80
CA ARG A 479 17.19 4.49 3.48
C ARG A 479 18.06 3.63 4.37
N THR A 480 17.55 2.46 4.79
CA THR A 480 18.34 1.52 5.58
C THR A 480 19.52 0.95 4.76
N PRO A 481 20.56 0.42 5.40
CA PRO A 481 21.64 -0.26 4.69
C PRO A 481 21.14 -1.41 3.81
N GLU A 482 20.15 -2.17 4.29
CA GLU A 482 19.56 -3.30 3.59
C GLU A 482 18.79 -2.84 2.33
N GLN A 483 18.04 -1.74 2.40
CA GLN A 483 17.36 -1.15 1.24
C GLN A 483 18.36 -0.69 0.16
N ARG A 484 19.50 -0.12 0.58
CA ARG A 484 20.60 0.25 -0.33
C ARG A 484 21.26 -0.97 -0.95
N GLU A 485 21.44 -2.06 -0.19
CA GLU A 485 21.94 -3.33 -0.71
C GLU A 485 21.00 -3.94 -1.75
N VAL A 486 19.67 -3.86 -1.54
CA VAL A 486 18.68 -4.27 -2.55
C VAL A 486 18.83 -3.45 -3.82
N LEU A 487 18.97 -2.12 -3.74
CA LEU A 487 19.20 -1.27 -4.91
C LEU A 487 20.46 -1.68 -5.66
N ASP A 488 21.60 -1.75 -4.97
CA ASP A 488 22.91 -2.02 -5.57
C ASP A 488 22.91 -3.38 -6.30
N LYS A 489 22.41 -4.41 -5.63
CA LYS A 489 22.30 -5.76 -6.21
C LYS A 489 21.35 -5.80 -7.42
N SER A 490 20.19 -5.17 -7.30
CA SER A 490 19.19 -5.15 -8.38
C SER A 490 19.69 -4.35 -9.59
N LEU A 491 20.42 -3.26 -9.34
CA LEU A 491 21.03 -2.46 -10.38
C LEU A 491 21.99 -3.31 -11.23
N GLY A 492 22.91 -4.05 -10.60
CA GLY A 492 23.84 -4.93 -11.32
C GLY A 492 23.15 -6.05 -12.09
N LEU A 493 22.15 -6.72 -11.48
CA LEU A 493 21.39 -7.79 -12.14
C LEU A 493 20.61 -7.29 -13.35
N LEU A 494 19.96 -6.13 -13.25
CA LEU A 494 19.16 -5.54 -14.32
C LEU A 494 20.03 -4.89 -15.41
N ALA A 495 21.17 -4.30 -15.06
CA ALA A 495 22.14 -3.81 -16.04
C ALA A 495 22.66 -4.95 -16.92
N GLY A 496 22.88 -6.14 -16.34
CA GLY A 496 23.29 -7.34 -17.06
C GLY A 496 22.31 -7.82 -18.12
N LYS A 497 21.02 -7.46 -18.02
CA LYS A 497 19.99 -7.76 -19.04
C LYS A 497 20.17 -6.95 -20.32
N LYS A 498 20.84 -5.83 -20.27
CA LYS A 498 21.06 -4.93 -21.42
C LYS A 498 19.73 -4.57 -22.10
N ASP A 499 19.58 -4.88 -23.39
CA ASP A 499 18.37 -4.58 -24.16
C ASP A 499 17.20 -5.56 -23.88
N ASP A 500 17.47 -6.68 -23.20
CA ASP A 500 16.44 -7.61 -22.68
C ASP A 500 15.86 -7.14 -21.31
N PHE A 501 16.10 -5.90 -20.93
CA PHE A 501 15.53 -5.31 -19.72
C PHE A 501 13.99 -5.32 -19.81
N PRO A 502 13.28 -5.90 -18.82
CA PRO A 502 11.82 -6.00 -18.85
C PRO A 502 11.15 -4.62 -18.85
N PRO A 503 10.34 -4.29 -19.88
CA PRO A 503 9.69 -2.97 -19.96
C PRO A 503 8.78 -2.68 -18.76
N GLU A 504 8.16 -3.70 -18.17
CA GLU A 504 7.25 -3.59 -17.03
C GLU A 504 7.93 -3.08 -15.75
N LEU A 505 9.26 -3.20 -15.67
CA LEU A 505 10.02 -2.74 -14.50
C LEU A 505 10.52 -1.29 -14.63
N ARG A 506 10.26 -0.59 -15.74
CA ARG A 506 10.82 0.76 -15.97
C ARG A 506 10.31 1.78 -14.95
N ASP A 507 9.02 1.81 -14.71
CA ASP A 507 8.39 2.77 -13.79
C ASP A 507 8.83 2.52 -12.34
N ASP A 508 8.78 1.26 -11.90
CA ASP A 508 9.17 0.90 -10.54
C ASP A 508 10.67 1.09 -10.31
N MET A 509 11.51 0.82 -11.33
CA MET A 509 12.93 1.07 -11.25
C MET A 509 13.27 2.56 -11.28
N ALA A 510 12.50 3.37 -12.05
CA ALA A 510 12.60 4.83 -12.01
C ALA A 510 12.27 5.36 -10.60
N ALA A 511 11.18 4.88 -10.01
CA ALA A 511 10.78 5.23 -8.65
C ALA A 511 11.83 4.79 -7.62
N LEU A 512 12.40 3.59 -7.77
CA LEU A 512 13.48 3.11 -6.90
C LEU A 512 14.71 4.02 -6.97
N LEU A 513 15.19 4.35 -8.17
CA LEU A 513 16.33 5.25 -8.37
C LEU A 513 16.01 6.68 -7.87
N ALA A 514 14.83 7.20 -8.13
CA ALA A 514 14.38 8.50 -7.64
C ALA A 514 14.38 8.58 -6.11
N ASN A 515 13.95 7.52 -5.44
CA ASN A 515 13.96 7.41 -3.97
C ASN A 515 15.37 7.22 -3.36
N HIS A 516 16.37 6.97 -4.20
CA HIS A 516 17.79 6.96 -3.86
C HIS A 516 18.56 8.05 -4.63
N GLY A 517 17.89 9.16 -4.93
CA GLY A 517 18.42 10.26 -5.74
C GLY A 517 19.77 10.78 -5.27
N ASP A 518 20.03 10.80 -3.96
CA ASP A 518 21.32 11.14 -3.36
C ASP A 518 22.45 10.23 -3.87
N LYS A 519 22.23 8.91 -3.95
CA LYS A 519 23.20 7.94 -4.45
C LYS A 519 23.34 8.02 -5.97
N VAL A 520 22.23 8.22 -6.67
CA VAL A 520 22.23 8.45 -8.11
C VAL A 520 23.02 9.71 -8.45
N HIS A 521 22.77 10.83 -7.76
CA HIS A 521 23.49 12.08 -7.97
C HIS A 521 24.99 11.94 -7.63
N GLN A 522 25.33 11.33 -6.49
CA GLN A 522 26.70 11.06 -6.11
C GLN A 522 27.45 10.24 -7.18
N SER A 523 26.83 9.17 -7.69
CA SER A 523 27.45 8.27 -8.67
C SER A 523 27.53 8.88 -10.06
N ALA A 524 26.48 9.57 -10.52
CA ALA A 524 26.43 10.23 -11.83
C ALA A 524 27.40 11.41 -11.95
N SER A 525 27.73 12.08 -10.83
CA SER A 525 28.63 13.22 -10.79
C SER A 525 30.10 12.87 -10.62
N SER A 526 30.47 11.59 -10.40
CA SER A 526 31.85 11.17 -10.13
C SER A 526 32.18 9.83 -10.78
N LEU A 527 33.30 9.78 -11.48
CA LEU A 527 33.83 8.53 -12.05
C LEU A 527 34.58 7.66 -11.03
N ASN A 528 34.97 8.24 -9.89
CA ASN A 528 35.72 7.58 -8.83
C ASN A 528 34.98 7.76 -7.49
N SER A 529 33.79 7.23 -7.40
CA SER A 529 33.04 7.22 -6.16
C SER A 529 33.65 6.18 -5.19
N GLY A 530 33.75 6.53 -3.91
CA GLY A 530 34.21 5.61 -2.87
C GLY A 530 33.25 4.43 -2.67
N ASP A 531 33.57 3.52 -1.74
CA ASP A 531 32.90 2.24 -1.47
C ASP A 531 31.36 2.28 -1.24
N SER A 532 30.76 3.46 -1.20
CA SER A 532 29.33 3.65 -0.93
C SER A 532 28.51 4.12 -2.15
N ALA A 533 29.13 4.26 -3.32
CA ALA A 533 28.44 4.71 -4.54
C ALA A 533 28.03 3.53 -5.42
N LEU A 534 26.98 3.73 -6.22
CA LEU A 534 26.51 2.75 -7.19
C LEU A 534 27.55 2.58 -8.32
N ASP A 535 27.60 1.39 -8.93
CA ASP A 535 28.45 1.20 -10.11
C ASP A 535 27.98 2.12 -11.23
N TYR A 536 28.91 2.92 -11.76
CA TYR A 536 28.62 3.93 -12.77
C TYR A 536 28.08 3.34 -14.10
N LYS A 537 28.61 2.16 -14.51
CA LYS A 537 28.20 1.51 -15.75
C LYS A 537 26.83 0.89 -15.63
N ASP A 538 26.57 0.24 -14.51
CA ASP A 538 25.28 -0.37 -14.23
C ASP A 538 24.19 0.71 -14.10
N LEU A 539 24.50 1.81 -13.41
CA LEU A 539 23.61 2.96 -13.32
C LEU A 539 23.28 3.56 -14.69
N LEU A 540 24.30 3.74 -15.53
CA LEU A 540 24.11 4.27 -16.90
C LEU A 540 23.24 3.33 -17.75
N GLN A 541 23.51 2.03 -17.67
CA GLN A 541 22.76 1.04 -18.44
C GLN A 541 21.28 0.97 -18.01
N VAL A 542 21.02 0.96 -16.70
CA VAL A 542 19.64 0.93 -16.18
C VAL A 542 18.94 2.27 -16.46
N SER A 543 19.62 3.41 -16.25
CA SER A 543 19.06 4.73 -16.61
C SER A 543 18.71 4.84 -18.09
N LYS A 544 19.52 4.24 -18.99
CA LYS A 544 19.19 4.12 -20.41
C LYS A 544 17.89 3.34 -20.62
N GLN A 545 17.70 2.19 -19.96
CA GLN A 545 16.51 1.37 -20.14
C GLN A 545 15.25 2.02 -19.57
N VAL A 546 15.35 2.65 -18.40
CA VAL A 546 14.29 3.46 -17.79
C VAL A 546 13.91 4.62 -18.74
N SER A 547 14.90 5.28 -19.33
CA SER A 547 14.70 6.42 -20.25
C SER A 547 14.00 6.07 -21.56
N ARG A 548 13.76 4.80 -21.88
CA ARG A 548 12.92 4.38 -23.01
C ARG A 548 11.43 4.66 -22.78
N ASP A 549 11.01 4.75 -21.53
CA ASP A 549 9.69 5.21 -21.15
C ASP A 549 9.74 6.68 -20.72
N GLN A 550 8.73 7.45 -21.15
CA GLN A 550 8.67 8.88 -20.93
C GLN A 550 8.35 9.24 -19.48
N ASP A 551 7.35 8.60 -18.93
CA ASP A 551 6.86 8.88 -17.59
C ASP A 551 7.88 8.37 -16.56
N ALA A 552 8.47 7.20 -16.81
CA ALA A 552 9.57 6.66 -16.00
C ALA A 552 10.79 7.60 -15.98
N TYR A 553 11.17 8.15 -17.15
CA TYR A 553 12.27 9.13 -17.21
C TYR A 553 11.93 10.41 -16.43
N GLY A 554 10.69 10.91 -16.55
CA GLY A 554 10.23 12.07 -15.79
C GLY A 554 10.34 11.85 -14.28
N LEU A 555 9.88 10.69 -13.81
CA LEU A 555 9.95 10.28 -12.41
C LEU A 555 11.40 10.18 -11.89
N LEU A 556 12.29 9.57 -12.68
CA LEU A 556 13.72 9.51 -12.35
C LEU A 556 14.34 10.90 -12.23
N MET A 557 14.08 11.78 -13.21
CA MET A 557 14.61 13.15 -13.22
C MET A 557 14.10 13.96 -12.04
N GLU A 558 12.89 13.74 -11.62
CA GLU A 558 12.33 14.40 -10.43
C GLU A 558 13.15 14.09 -9.17
N GLY A 559 13.39 12.80 -8.87
CA GLY A 559 14.21 12.41 -7.73
C GLY A 559 15.66 12.91 -7.81
N VAL A 560 16.24 12.88 -9.02
CA VAL A 560 17.59 13.40 -9.26
C VAL A 560 17.66 14.92 -9.05
N ASN A 561 16.67 15.68 -9.51
CA ASN A 561 16.60 17.13 -9.32
C ASN A 561 16.52 17.49 -7.85
N GLN A 562 15.71 16.75 -7.08
CA GLN A 562 15.64 16.96 -5.61
C GLN A 562 16.99 16.71 -4.95
N ALA A 563 17.71 15.66 -5.37
CA ALA A 563 19.03 15.36 -4.83
C ALA A 563 20.06 16.44 -5.17
N ILE A 564 20.04 16.95 -6.39
CA ILE A 564 20.90 18.08 -6.82
C ILE A 564 20.64 19.32 -5.95
N ILE A 565 19.37 19.67 -5.75
CA ILE A 565 19.00 20.84 -4.93
C ILE A 565 19.39 20.60 -3.46
N ALA A 566 19.14 19.39 -2.93
CA ALA A 566 19.53 19.04 -1.57
C ALA A 566 21.06 19.14 -1.36
N ASP A 567 21.87 18.70 -2.34
CA ASP A 567 23.32 18.82 -2.32
C ASP A 567 23.76 20.30 -2.26
N MET A 568 23.14 21.18 -3.08
CA MET A 568 23.43 22.62 -3.05
C MET A 568 23.08 23.31 -1.73
N HIS A 569 22.07 22.79 -1.01
CA HIS A 569 21.62 23.33 0.27
C HIS A 569 22.32 22.69 1.49
N ALA A 570 23.06 21.61 1.30
CA ALA A 570 23.73 20.91 2.37
C ALA A 570 24.88 21.79 2.94
N PRO A 571 25.11 21.77 4.25
CA PRO A 571 26.33 22.38 4.81
C PRO A 571 27.58 21.70 4.24
N HIS A 572 28.51 22.46 3.69
CA HIS A 572 29.74 21.93 3.09
C HIS A 572 30.99 22.57 3.71
N GLU A 573 32.10 21.83 3.75
CA GLU A 573 33.41 22.28 4.22
C GLU A 573 34.37 22.54 3.04
N GLY A 574 33.91 22.71 1.81
CA GLY A 574 34.72 22.82 0.61
C GLY A 574 34.45 24.09 -0.20
N ASP A 575 34.93 24.11 -1.44
CA ASP A 575 34.60 25.15 -2.41
C ASP A 575 33.15 24.89 -2.94
N PRO A 576 32.21 25.82 -2.68
CA PRO A 576 30.84 25.69 -3.17
C PRO A 576 30.72 25.48 -4.69
N LYS A 577 31.75 25.82 -5.45
CA LYS A 577 31.80 25.56 -6.90
C LYS A 577 31.73 24.07 -7.23
N GLU A 578 32.19 23.19 -6.36
CA GLU A 578 32.15 21.75 -6.59
C GLU A 578 30.71 21.22 -6.72
N GLU A 579 29.76 21.78 -5.96
CA GLU A 579 28.33 21.43 -6.04
C GLU A 579 27.75 21.80 -7.40
N LEU A 580 28.08 23.00 -7.90
CA LEU A 580 27.66 23.46 -9.22
C LEU A 580 28.19 22.52 -10.33
N LEU A 581 29.45 22.06 -10.20
CA LEU A 581 30.07 21.13 -11.14
C LEU A 581 29.43 19.73 -11.05
N ARG A 582 29.14 19.24 -9.84
CA ARG A 582 28.43 17.96 -9.65
C ARG A 582 27.03 18.01 -10.28
N ALA A 583 26.29 19.08 -10.05
CA ALA A 583 24.99 19.28 -10.68
C ALA A 583 25.07 19.19 -12.22
N GLY A 584 25.99 19.92 -12.82
CA GLY A 584 26.23 19.87 -14.27
C GLY A 584 26.58 18.47 -14.76
N GLN A 585 27.50 17.76 -14.08
CA GLN A 585 27.89 16.40 -14.45
C GLN A 585 26.71 15.43 -14.41
N THR A 586 25.88 15.50 -13.38
CA THR A 586 24.68 14.65 -13.26
C THR A 586 23.70 14.93 -14.40
N VAL A 587 23.44 16.18 -14.73
CA VAL A 587 22.61 16.54 -15.89
C VAL A 587 23.16 15.91 -17.18
N GLY A 588 24.47 16.06 -17.41
CA GLY A 588 25.12 15.48 -18.58
C GLY A 588 25.06 13.95 -18.66
N PHE A 589 25.15 13.28 -17.51
CA PHE A 589 24.97 11.83 -17.41
C PHE A 589 23.55 11.42 -17.82
N MET A 590 22.52 12.07 -17.26
CA MET A 590 21.12 11.77 -17.56
C MET A 590 20.76 12.06 -19.03
N GLU A 591 21.29 13.14 -19.59
CA GLU A 591 21.16 13.44 -21.02
C GLU A 591 21.75 12.32 -21.89
N SER A 592 22.92 11.79 -21.53
CA SER A 592 23.55 10.68 -22.26
C SER A 592 22.70 9.42 -22.19
N ALA A 593 22.20 9.06 -21.00
CA ALA A 593 21.30 7.92 -20.83
C ALA A 593 20.07 8.03 -21.74
N ARG A 594 19.43 9.21 -21.72
CA ARG A 594 18.25 9.50 -22.57
C ARG A 594 18.58 9.47 -24.05
N TYR A 595 19.69 10.08 -24.45
CA TYR A 595 20.12 10.07 -25.86
C TYR A 595 20.31 8.64 -26.40
N HIS A 596 20.99 7.78 -25.64
CA HIS A 596 21.19 6.39 -26.03
C HIS A 596 19.90 5.56 -26.03
N ALA A 597 18.95 5.88 -25.16
CA ALA A 597 17.63 5.26 -25.17
C ALA A 597 16.89 5.57 -26.48
N LEU A 598 16.88 6.84 -26.88
CA LEU A 598 16.20 7.31 -28.09
C LEU A 598 16.92 6.92 -29.39
N ASP A 599 18.27 6.78 -29.37
CA ASP A 599 19.03 6.35 -30.53
C ASP A 599 18.68 4.94 -30.99
N THR A 600 18.22 4.10 -30.07
CA THR A 600 17.75 2.74 -30.35
C THR A 600 16.37 2.72 -31.03
N ASP A 601 15.56 3.77 -30.86
CA ASP A 601 14.17 3.86 -31.32
C ASP A 601 14.01 4.85 -32.51
N LYS A 602 15.06 5.13 -33.26
CA LYS A 602 15.08 6.13 -34.36
C LYS A 602 14.02 5.91 -35.44
N ASP A 603 13.61 4.69 -35.64
CA ASP A 603 12.61 4.32 -36.64
C ASP A 603 11.16 4.57 -36.19
N ASP A 604 10.94 4.98 -34.94
CA ASP A 604 9.61 5.34 -34.40
C ASP A 604 9.18 6.72 -34.94
N PRO A 605 8.05 6.83 -35.65
CA PRO A 605 7.52 8.11 -36.13
C PRO A 605 7.24 9.17 -35.05
N SER A 606 7.05 8.74 -33.78
CA SER A 606 6.84 9.63 -32.64
C SER A 606 8.16 10.15 -32.03
N TRP A 607 9.30 9.70 -32.51
CA TRP A 607 10.61 10.02 -31.98
C TRP A 607 10.89 11.55 -31.83
N PRO A 608 10.56 12.42 -32.80
CA PRO A 608 10.74 13.86 -32.64
C PRO A 608 9.91 14.46 -31.51
N ALA A 609 8.68 13.91 -31.28
CA ALA A 609 7.82 14.35 -30.19
C ALA A 609 8.34 13.87 -28.83
N LYS A 610 8.80 12.64 -28.73
CA LYS A 610 9.46 12.09 -27.55
C LYS A 610 10.70 12.89 -27.18
N TRP A 611 11.51 13.29 -28.16
CA TRP A 611 12.68 14.13 -27.94
C TRP A 611 12.35 15.54 -27.47
N ALA A 612 11.36 16.19 -28.11
CA ALA A 612 10.98 17.58 -27.80
C ALA A 612 10.44 17.76 -26.39
N TYR A 613 9.71 16.78 -25.87
CA TYR A 613 9.07 16.87 -24.57
C TYR A 613 10.05 16.81 -23.37
N HIS A 614 11.26 16.27 -23.56
CA HIS A 614 12.13 15.85 -22.45
C HIS A 614 13.36 16.70 -22.21
N GLY A 615 13.54 17.76 -22.96
CA GLY A 615 14.60 18.75 -22.66
C GLY A 615 14.38 19.50 -21.35
N ALA A 616 13.19 19.45 -20.79
CA ALA A 616 12.80 20.22 -19.60
C ALA A 616 12.25 19.37 -18.44
N GLY A 617 12.42 18.05 -18.48
CA GLY A 617 11.83 17.20 -17.45
C GLY A 617 10.32 17.38 -17.41
N GLY A 618 9.56 16.53 -18.12
CA GLY A 618 8.10 16.60 -18.06
C GLY A 618 7.64 16.57 -16.61
N VAL A 619 6.79 17.51 -16.24
CA VAL A 619 6.22 17.59 -14.89
C VAL A 619 5.34 16.39 -14.67
N VAL A 620 5.87 15.38 -14.02
CA VAL A 620 5.03 14.38 -13.37
C VAL A 620 4.71 14.94 -11.98
N ASN A 621 3.46 14.95 -11.63
CA ASN A 621 2.90 15.52 -10.42
C ASN A 621 3.69 15.09 -9.16
N PHE A 622 4.39 16.04 -8.59
CA PHE A 622 5.21 15.85 -7.42
C PHE A 622 4.36 15.95 -6.14
N VAL A 623 4.32 14.88 -5.37
CA VAL A 623 3.73 14.92 -4.02
C VAL A 623 4.83 14.94 -2.98
N PRO A 624 5.02 16.04 -2.26
CA PRO A 624 5.83 15.98 -1.06
C PRO A 624 5.05 15.21 0.00
N VAL A 625 5.57 14.07 0.39
CA VAL A 625 5.20 13.48 1.66
C VAL A 625 5.86 14.34 2.74
N VAL A 626 5.13 15.36 3.19
CA VAL A 626 5.53 16.16 4.34
C VAL A 626 5.09 15.42 5.60
N GLY A 627 5.89 14.47 5.99
CA GLY A 627 6.08 14.06 7.35
C GLY A 627 7.48 14.55 7.73
N ASP A 628 7.93 14.46 8.88
CA ASP A 628 9.24 14.74 9.48
C ASP A 628 10.44 15.32 8.66
N ALA A 629 10.40 15.30 7.31
CA ALA A 629 11.45 15.85 6.44
C ALA A 629 11.67 17.36 6.63
N LEU A 630 10.62 18.13 6.98
CA LEU A 630 10.76 19.53 7.38
C LEU A 630 11.54 19.70 8.68
N GLN A 631 11.64 18.68 9.53
CA GLN A 631 12.44 18.73 10.76
C GLN A 631 13.91 18.36 10.54
N ARG A 632 14.28 17.78 9.37
CA ARG A 632 15.64 17.32 9.07
C ARG A 632 16.45 18.17 8.10
N GLY A 633 16.01 19.38 7.81
CA GLY A 633 16.87 20.39 7.18
C GLY A 633 16.85 20.48 5.65
N VAL A 634 15.90 19.86 4.96
CA VAL A 634 15.60 20.28 3.59
C VAL A 634 14.82 21.60 3.71
N ASP A 635 15.45 22.67 3.32
CA ASP A 635 14.86 24.00 3.43
C ASP A 635 13.58 24.06 2.59
N ALA A 636 12.45 24.44 3.23
CA ALA A 636 11.19 24.67 2.54
C ALA A 636 11.34 25.66 1.36
N GLY A 637 12.36 26.53 1.42
CA GLY A 637 12.75 27.43 0.36
C GLY A 637 13.27 26.73 -0.90
N ALA A 638 14.04 25.63 -0.76
CA ALA A 638 14.56 24.87 -1.90
C ALA A 638 13.42 24.18 -2.66
N TYR A 639 12.47 23.66 -1.93
CA TYR A 639 11.28 23.04 -2.52
C TYR A 639 10.38 24.07 -3.23
N ALA A 640 10.08 25.18 -2.57
CA ALA A 640 9.29 26.25 -3.17
C ALA A 640 9.93 26.80 -4.46
N TRP A 641 11.25 26.96 -4.44
CA TRP A 641 12.01 27.35 -5.64
C TRP A 641 11.89 26.32 -6.78
N GLN A 642 12.01 25.03 -6.48
CA GLN A 642 11.90 23.99 -7.50
C GLN A 642 10.54 24.02 -8.19
N MET A 643 9.45 24.17 -7.43
CA MET A 643 8.10 24.23 -7.97
C MET A 643 7.87 25.49 -8.80
N GLU A 644 8.37 26.64 -8.34
CA GLU A 644 8.24 27.93 -9.02
C GLU A 644 9.05 27.94 -10.34
N GLU A 645 10.30 27.47 -10.30
CA GLU A 645 11.17 27.43 -11.46
C GLU A 645 10.68 26.38 -12.49
N GLN A 646 10.13 25.27 -12.03
CA GLN A 646 9.52 24.27 -12.91
C GLN A 646 8.31 24.86 -13.65
N ALA A 647 7.41 25.54 -12.95
CA ALA A 647 6.26 26.19 -13.56
C ALA A 647 6.68 27.28 -14.57
N ARG A 648 7.75 28.04 -14.27
CA ARG A 648 8.32 29.04 -15.19
C ARG A 648 8.89 28.40 -16.46
N ILE A 649 9.62 27.31 -16.32
CA ILE A 649 10.18 26.57 -17.44
C ILE A 649 9.06 25.99 -18.32
N ASP A 650 8.01 25.47 -17.73
CA ASP A 650 6.87 24.90 -18.46
C ASP A 650 6.09 25.98 -19.23
N ASP A 651 5.88 27.16 -18.67
CA ASP A 651 5.24 28.30 -19.35
C ASP A 651 6.07 28.81 -20.54
N GLU A 652 7.39 28.84 -20.42
CA GLU A 652 8.29 29.23 -21.51
C GLU A 652 8.34 28.18 -22.63
N LEU A 653 8.19 26.88 -22.31
CA LEU A 653 8.24 25.77 -23.27
C LEU A 653 6.95 25.57 -24.07
N ALA A 654 5.82 26.04 -23.59
CA ALA A 654 4.55 25.94 -24.30
C ALA A 654 4.54 26.67 -25.66
N ILE A 655 5.58 27.42 -25.99
CA ILE A 655 5.59 28.39 -27.08
C ILE A 655 6.25 27.90 -28.39
N ASP A 656 7.18 26.92 -28.44
CA ASP A 656 7.72 26.48 -29.74
C ASP A 656 8.51 25.14 -29.74
N LYS A 657 8.29 24.30 -30.77
CA LYS A 657 8.82 22.94 -30.94
C LYS A 657 10.27 22.86 -31.42
N SER A 658 10.97 23.96 -31.64
CA SER A 658 12.37 24.00 -32.15
C SER A 658 13.44 24.06 -31.03
N GLN A 659 13.12 23.79 -29.77
CA GLN A 659 13.79 24.39 -28.62
C GLN A 659 14.43 23.44 -27.59
N ASN A 660 14.72 22.19 -27.90
CA ASN A 660 15.41 21.29 -26.96
C ASN A 660 16.73 21.85 -26.40
N PHE A 661 17.44 22.61 -27.22
CA PHE A 661 18.67 23.27 -26.78
C PHE A 661 18.38 24.43 -25.82
N GLN A 662 17.30 25.17 -26.02
CA GLN A 662 16.92 26.28 -25.16
C GLN A 662 16.39 25.79 -23.80
N SER A 663 15.67 24.67 -23.76
CA SER A 663 15.20 24.03 -22.53
C SER A 663 16.34 23.58 -21.63
N ARG A 664 17.34 22.90 -22.22
CA ARG A 664 18.55 22.51 -21.51
C ARG A 664 19.28 23.74 -20.92
N GLN A 665 19.42 24.78 -21.73
CA GLN A 665 20.09 25.99 -21.30
C GLN A 665 19.32 26.69 -20.16
N ALA A 666 18.00 26.77 -20.26
CA ALA A 666 17.15 27.32 -19.21
C ALA A 666 17.30 26.52 -17.90
N TYR A 667 17.25 25.18 -17.96
CA TYR A 667 17.42 24.32 -16.80
C TYR A 667 18.80 24.49 -16.13
N LEU A 668 19.89 24.51 -16.91
CA LEU A 668 21.24 24.74 -16.37
C LEU A 668 21.37 26.17 -15.79
N THR A 669 20.67 27.14 -16.37
CA THR A 669 20.63 28.50 -15.86
C THR A 669 19.94 28.56 -14.51
N ALA A 670 18.78 27.90 -14.38
CA ALA A 670 18.03 27.83 -13.13
C ALA A 670 18.85 27.19 -12.00
N LEU A 671 19.54 26.08 -12.28
CA LEU A 671 20.46 25.46 -11.31
C LEU A 671 21.59 26.42 -10.89
N GLY A 672 22.16 27.18 -11.84
CA GLY A 672 23.19 28.17 -11.55
C GLY A 672 22.67 29.36 -10.72
N GLU A 673 21.44 29.79 -10.94
CA GLU A 673 20.76 30.82 -10.15
C GLU A 673 20.50 30.34 -8.73
N GLU A 674 20.00 29.12 -8.56
CA GLU A 674 19.77 28.53 -7.24
C GLU A 674 21.07 28.39 -6.44
N TRP A 675 22.12 27.85 -7.08
CA TRP A 675 23.43 27.80 -6.45
C TRP A 675 23.88 29.17 -5.94
N SER A 676 23.67 30.23 -6.74
CA SER A 676 24.02 31.61 -6.34
C SER A 676 23.18 32.13 -5.19
N ARG A 677 21.92 31.73 -5.13
CA ARG A 677 21.00 32.13 -4.05
C ARG A 677 21.44 31.54 -2.71
N VAL A 678 21.88 30.31 -2.68
CA VAL A 678 22.34 29.64 -1.45
C VAL A 678 23.78 29.95 -1.08
N ASN A 679 24.60 30.46 -2.02
CA ASN A 679 25.98 30.89 -1.83
C ASN A 679 26.22 32.39 -2.02
N PRO A 680 25.50 33.31 -1.33
CA PRO A 680 25.47 34.76 -1.65
C PRO A 680 26.82 35.47 -1.45
N GLY A 681 27.77 34.86 -0.76
CA GLY A 681 29.11 35.41 -0.51
C GLY A 681 30.20 34.92 -1.45
N HIS A 682 29.89 33.89 -2.26
CA HIS A 682 30.88 33.26 -3.12
C HIS A 682 30.90 33.92 -4.50
N LYS A 683 32.05 34.50 -4.89
CA LYS A 683 32.23 35.10 -6.20
C LYS A 683 33.22 34.26 -7.02
N LEU A 684 32.78 33.80 -8.18
CA LEU A 684 33.62 33.08 -9.13
C LEU A 684 34.62 33.98 -9.84
N SER A 685 34.29 35.29 -9.98
CA SER A 685 35.20 36.35 -10.41
C SER A 685 34.69 37.78 -10.01
N ALA A 686 35.53 38.79 -10.16
CA ALA A 686 35.19 40.17 -9.82
C ALA A 686 34.19 40.84 -10.81
N ASP A 687 34.17 40.38 -12.07
CA ASP A 687 33.39 41.01 -13.14
C ASP A 687 32.76 39.91 -14.04
N GLY A 688 31.57 39.42 -13.76
CA GLY A 688 30.86 38.52 -14.68
C GLY A 688 30.52 37.14 -14.09
N ASP A 689 30.16 37.10 -12.83
CA ASP A 689 29.84 35.88 -12.09
C ASP A 689 28.76 35.03 -12.78
N GLU A 690 27.73 35.64 -13.35
CA GLU A 690 26.65 34.93 -14.05
C GLU A 690 27.16 34.17 -15.30
N TYR A 691 27.96 34.84 -16.14
CA TYR A 691 28.52 34.19 -17.33
C TYR A 691 29.45 33.04 -16.97
N LEU A 692 30.29 33.20 -15.95
CA LEU A 692 31.20 32.13 -15.51
C LEU A 692 30.45 30.95 -14.89
N ARG A 693 29.43 31.20 -14.07
CA ARG A 693 28.57 30.14 -13.55
C ARG A 693 27.93 29.33 -14.65
N GLN A 694 27.34 30.01 -15.63
CA GLN A 694 26.72 29.39 -16.80
C GLN A 694 27.73 28.60 -17.64
N MET A 695 28.93 29.10 -17.79
CA MET A 695 30.01 28.40 -18.50
C MET A 695 30.46 27.15 -17.72
N ASP A 696 30.65 27.27 -16.40
CA ASP A 696 31.13 26.16 -15.56
C ASP A 696 30.13 25.03 -15.52
N ILE A 697 28.84 25.29 -15.29
CA ILE A 697 27.81 24.26 -15.24
C ILE A 697 27.58 23.62 -16.64
N SER A 698 27.64 24.43 -17.70
CA SER A 698 27.49 23.92 -19.07
C SER A 698 28.68 23.05 -19.48
N LEU A 699 29.91 23.41 -19.08
CA LEU A 699 31.09 22.60 -19.30
C LEU A 699 31.08 21.31 -18.51
N ALA A 700 30.60 21.36 -17.24
CA ALA A 700 30.44 20.19 -16.42
C ALA A 700 29.42 19.21 -17.02
N ALA A 701 28.28 19.71 -17.52
CA ALA A 701 27.30 18.90 -18.21
C ALA A 701 27.84 18.26 -19.48
N LEU A 702 28.65 19.01 -20.28
CA LEU A 702 29.33 18.45 -21.44
C LEU A 702 30.33 17.33 -21.05
N ASN A 703 31.06 17.51 -19.93
CA ASN A 703 32.00 16.52 -19.45
C ASN A 703 31.29 15.25 -18.94
N GLY A 704 30.16 15.41 -18.16
CA GLY A 704 29.34 14.30 -17.73
C GLY A 704 28.80 13.49 -18.91
N ASN A 705 28.28 14.16 -19.94
CA ASN A 705 27.81 13.52 -21.15
C ASN A 705 28.94 12.78 -21.91
N LYS A 706 30.12 13.37 -22.04
CA LYS A 706 31.26 12.72 -22.66
C LYS A 706 31.75 11.49 -21.89
N SER A 707 31.77 11.56 -20.58
CA SER A 707 32.18 10.44 -19.71
C SER A 707 31.23 9.27 -19.87
N ALA A 708 29.92 9.54 -19.86
CA ALA A 708 28.88 8.54 -20.06
C ALA A 708 28.97 7.91 -21.46
N ASN A 709 29.12 8.71 -22.51
CA ASN A 709 29.28 8.23 -23.89
C ASN A 709 30.54 7.38 -24.07
N GLY A 710 31.66 7.74 -23.43
CA GLY A 710 32.90 6.95 -23.44
C GLY A 710 32.71 5.58 -22.75
N THR A 711 31.85 5.50 -21.79
CA THR A 711 31.52 4.26 -21.07
C THR A 711 30.70 3.30 -21.96
N VAL A 712 29.70 3.81 -22.67
CA VAL A 712 28.86 3.01 -23.61
C VAL A 712 29.68 2.46 -24.77
N GLY A 713 30.66 3.21 -25.29
CA GLY A 713 31.52 2.78 -26.41
C GLY A 713 32.56 1.72 -26.02
N SER A 714 32.76 1.43 -24.75
CA SER A 714 33.72 0.44 -24.21
C SER A 714 33.10 -0.86 -23.72
N SER A 715 31.80 -1.00 -23.78
CA SER A 715 31.02 -2.19 -23.44
C SER A 715 30.49 -2.86 -24.73
#